data_3d9ac1b0e902d1e1a22e63a348ee920d
#
_entry.id   3d9ac1b0e902d1e1a22e63a348ee920d
#
_cell.length_a   1.000
_cell.length_b   1.000
_cell.length_c   1.000
_cell.angle_alpha   90.00
_cell.angle_beta   90.00
_cell.angle_gamma   90.00
#
_symmetry.space_group_name_H-M   'P 1'
#
loop_
_entity.id
_entity.type
_entity.pdbx_description
1 polymer ?
#
loop_
_entity_poly.entity_id
_entity_poly.type
_entity_poly.pdbx_seq_one_letter_code
_entity_poly.pdbx_strand_id
1 'polypeptide(L)'
;MTETSLATIITFVTYILGVFVLAAVSHKLLNKKSFLGEYFLGSRGLGSWALAFTFAATAASGGSFTGFPSLIYSYGWVLALWIASYMVAAICSMGVMGKRLNQVARKCGAITIPDVLRDRYESTGLGLLATGTIIFFTLCNLIAQFKAGALIIEETFNFPPDWGYGVGLLIFAVTVISYTAYGGFRAVVWTDVMQGIVMVVGILILLPVVVRQAGGLEVVNQKIINKPPTVVTGVKGPYNDLVFQLVGEIEVKGIVYRHPQRPHANLSVHLDPRLPKQNRFVEIWLATNEKGETISTGNHVKQAIEQDPYLGHQFKITFPYDNNQIIVDSLGRSLEKGATGLINLSKSPGKEHFVFIKGEEFLFGPGRSSKGVSFHPLGMAISFFFMWALTGMGQPGTMLRLMAFKDSRTLKRAILTVTSYYALIYLPLVIIFVAARTLLPELTTENSDKAMVLVSTRVVSNLGLGYQILGAIFIAAPFAAVMSTVDSFLLMISSGLVRDIYQRTINPRVSNYTVKWASYITTVVVGVIVSLLATQPPDFLQRIIVFTGTGFAATFICPVLLGIYWKGMTRQGALSSMLGGFIIILGLFSPTLFGGDRIDLLGLHPNLWSVGGSFALGILVSKWTGPPPKHLVTRYFYSK
;
A
#
# COMPACT_ATOMS: atom_id res chain seq x y z
N MET A 1 -19.13 22.87 -4.65
CA MET A 1 -18.78 22.09 -3.46
C MET A 1 -20.02 21.30 -3.08
N THR A 2 -20.02 19.98 -3.27
CA THR A 2 -21.07 19.12 -2.72
C THR A 2 -20.86 19.07 -1.22
N GLU A 3 -21.78 19.63 -0.44
CA GLU A 3 -21.78 19.50 1.01
C GLU A 3 -21.77 18.02 1.37
N THR A 4 -20.85 17.58 2.21
CA THR A 4 -20.83 16.22 2.75
C THR A 4 -22.15 16.02 3.47
N SER A 5 -22.95 15.03 3.06
CA SER A 5 -24.28 14.88 3.63
C SER A 5 -24.19 14.50 5.11
N LEU A 6 -25.09 15.06 5.92
CA LEU A 6 -25.21 14.72 7.34
C LEU A 6 -25.37 13.20 7.54
N ALA A 7 -26.03 12.52 6.62
CA ALA A 7 -26.19 11.07 6.63
C ALA A 7 -24.85 10.33 6.51
N THR A 8 -23.93 10.82 5.66
CA THR A 8 -22.57 10.26 5.51
C THR A 8 -21.78 10.40 6.81
N ILE A 9 -21.83 11.58 7.42
CA ILE A 9 -21.14 11.85 8.70
C ILE A 9 -21.68 10.95 9.82
N ILE A 10 -23.00 10.90 9.99
CA ILE A 10 -23.63 10.08 11.04
C ILE A 10 -23.28 8.60 10.86
N THR A 11 -23.35 8.07 9.65
CA THR A 11 -23.05 6.65 9.38
C THR A 11 -21.58 6.35 9.67
N PHE A 12 -20.65 7.22 9.26
CA PHE A 12 -19.22 7.06 9.51
C PHE A 12 -18.88 7.15 11.01
N VAL A 13 -19.45 8.12 11.72
CA VAL A 13 -19.29 8.25 13.18
C VAL A 13 -19.87 7.04 13.91
N THR A 14 -21.04 6.53 13.48
CA THR A 14 -21.64 5.32 14.04
C THR A 14 -20.74 4.10 13.89
N TYR A 15 -20.08 3.96 12.73
CA TYR A 15 -19.09 2.92 12.51
C TYR A 15 -17.91 3.04 13.50
N ILE A 16 -17.32 4.24 13.68
CA ILE A 16 -16.22 4.48 14.63
C ILE A 16 -16.66 4.13 16.07
N LEU A 17 -17.85 4.57 16.48
CA LEU A 17 -18.41 4.23 17.80
C LEU A 17 -18.56 2.71 17.99
N GLY A 18 -18.98 1.99 16.94
CA GLY A 18 -19.05 0.53 16.96
C GLY A 18 -17.69 -0.13 17.24
N VAL A 19 -16.61 0.40 16.65
CA VAL A 19 -15.23 -0.07 16.93
C VAL A 19 -14.87 0.13 18.39
N PHE A 20 -15.14 1.32 18.97
CA PHE A 20 -14.86 1.59 20.39
C PHE A 20 -15.68 0.69 21.35
N VAL A 21 -16.95 0.45 21.04
CA VAL A 21 -17.81 -0.47 21.83
C VAL A 21 -17.22 -1.88 21.81
N LEU A 22 -16.85 -2.40 20.63
CA LEU A 22 -16.22 -3.72 20.53
C LEU A 22 -14.89 -3.80 21.28
N ALA A 23 -14.06 -2.77 21.20
CA ALA A 23 -12.81 -2.70 21.95
C ALA A 23 -13.07 -2.71 23.47
N ALA A 24 -14.04 -1.94 23.96
CA ALA A 24 -14.41 -1.88 25.36
C ALA A 24 -14.98 -3.22 25.90
N VAL A 25 -15.86 -3.86 25.13
CA VAL A 25 -16.41 -5.18 25.48
C VAL A 25 -15.29 -6.23 25.52
N SER A 26 -14.42 -6.23 24.50
CA SER A 26 -13.29 -7.16 24.42
C SER A 26 -12.30 -6.97 25.59
N HIS A 27 -12.05 -5.73 26.01
CA HIS A 27 -11.20 -5.43 27.16
C HIS A 27 -11.76 -6.00 28.45
N LYS A 28 -13.08 -5.86 28.69
CA LYS A 28 -13.74 -6.44 29.89
C LYS A 28 -13.63 -7.97 29.96
N LEU A 29 -13.48 -8.62 28.82
CA LEU A 29 -13.35 -10.08 28.71
C LEU A 29 -11.91 -10.58 28.81
N LEU A 30 -10.91 -9.70 28.98
CA LEU A 30 -9.51 -10.09 29.13
C LEU A 30 -9.29 -10.89 30.44
N ASN A 31 -8.63 -12.05 30.31
CA ASN A 31 -8.27 -12.85 31.47
C ASN A 31 -7.02 -12.27 32.14
N LYS A 32 -7.17 -11.77 33.38
CA LYS A 32 -6.11 -11.10 34.13
C LYS A 32 -4.92 -12.02 34.51
N LYS A 33 -5.10 -13.36 34.53
CA LYS A 33 -4.06 -14.32 34.92
C LYS A 33 -2.93 -14.51 33.90
N SER A 34 -3.16 -14.23 32.60
CA SER A 34 -2.17 -14.39 31.54
C SER A 34 -2.18 -13.19 30.61
N PHE A 35 -1.89 -11.99 31.15
CA PHE A 35 -1.99 -10.73 30.39
C PHE A 35 -1.23 -10.77 29.04
N LEU A 36 0.04 -11.18 29.02
CA LEU A 36 0.84 -11.20 27.80
C LEU A 36 0.29 -12.15 26.73
N GLY A 37 -0.12 -13.36 27.14
CA GLY A 37 -0.70 -14.35 26.21
C GLY A 37 -2.03 -13.90 25.64
N GLU A 38 -2.86 -13.21 26.43
CA GLU A 38 -4.14 -12.66 25.99
C GLU A 38 -3.94 -11.38 25.17
N TYR A 39 -3.11 -10.47 25.66
CA TYR A 39 -2.93 -9.14 25.05
C TYR A 39 -2.21 -9.20 23.70
N PHE A 40 -1.25 -10.12 23.50
CA PHE A 40 -0.48 -10.23 22.25
C PHE A 40 -0.82 -11.44 21.37
N LEU A 41 -1.51 -12.48 21.89
CA LEU A 41 -1.78 -13.71 21.11
C LEU A 41 -3.21 -14.29 21.29
N GLY A 42 -4.05 -13.71 22.18
CA GLY A 42 -5.45 -14.15 22.37
C GLY A 42 -5.60 -15.59 22.86
N SER A 43 -4.67 -16.07 23.71
CA SER A 43 -4.68 -17.43 24.33
C SER A 43 -4.73 -18.63 23.38
N ARG A 44 -4.40 -18.44 22.09
CA ARG A 44 -4.35 -19.53 21.08
C ARG A 44 -5.67 -20.29 20.91
N GLY A 45 -6.79 -19.60 21.10
CA GLY A 45 -8.13 -20.19 21.03
C GLY A 45 -8.95 -19.78 19.81
N LEU A 46 -8.34 -19.18 18.77
CA LEU A 46 -9.09 -18.68 17.63
C LEU A 46 -9.83 -19.79 16.87
N GLY A 47 -11.14 -19.61 16.73
CA GLY A 47 -11.98 -20.42 15.86
C GLY A 47 -11.78 -20.09 14.38
N SER A 48 -12.37 -20.87 13.48
CA SER A 48 -12.15 -20.75 12.03
C SER A 48 -12.58 -19.38 11.45
N TRP A 49 -13.70 -18.85 11.87
CA TRP A 49 -14.18 -17.54 11.43
C TRP A 49 -13.29 -16.40 11.92
N ALA A 50 -13.01 -16.37 13.23
CA ALA A 50 -12.15 -15.34 13.82
C ALA A 50 -10.74 -15.37 13.20
N LEU A 51 -10.15 -16.57 13.00
CA LEU A 51 -8.87 -16.72 12.32
C LEU A 51 -8.94 -16.20 10.88
N ALA A 52 -9.97 -16.59 10.12
CA ALA A 52 -10.08 -16.22 8.72
C ALA A 52 -10.23 -14.70 8.54
N PHE A 53 -11.15 -14.10 9.27
CA PHE A 53 -11.41 -12.66 9.15
C PHE A 53 -10.24 -11.82 9.66
N THR A 54 -9.66 -12.13 10.83
CA THR A 54 -8.50 -11.37 11.32
C THR A 54 -7.29 -11.53 10.40
N PHE A 55 -7.05 -12.73 9.84
CA PHE A 55 -5.99 -12.96 8.86
C PHE A 55 -6.22 -12.15 7.58
N ALA A 56 -7.43 -12.23 7.04
CA ALA A 56 -7.80 -11.56 5.79
C ALA A 56 -7.85 -10.04 5.93
N ALA A 57 -8.45 -9.53 7.01
CA ALA A 57 -8.56 -8.10 7.27
C ALA A 57 -7.20 -7.43 7.48
N THR A 58 -6.27 -8.09 8.21
CA THR A 58 -4.90 -7.56 8.38
C THR A 58 -4.12 -7.50 7.07
N ALA A 59 -4.35 -8.44 6.15
CA ALA A 59 -3.72 -8.43 4.83
C ALA A 59 -4.40 -7.43 3.87
N ALA A 60 -5.72 -7.23 4.00
CA ALA A 60 -6.50 -6.24 3.27
C ALA A 60 -6.33 -4.85 3.90
N SER A 61 -5.21 -4.21 3.62
CA SER A 61 -4.77 -2.93 4.20
C SER A 61 -5.20 -1.71 3.35
N GLY A 62 -4.77 -0.52 3.75
CA GLY A 62 -4.84 0.68 2.89
C GLY A 62 -4.23 0.46 1.51
N GLY A 63 -3.23 -0.44 1.38
CA GLY A 63 -2.74 -0.88 0.07
C GLY A 63 -3.79 -1.55 -0.79
N SER A 64 -4.69 -2.32 -0.20
CA SER A 64 -5.77 -3.01 -0.92
C SER A 64 -6.92 -2.08 -1.30
N PHE A 65 -7.24 -1.08 -0.47
CA PHE A 65 -8.40 -0.22 -0.64
C PHE A 65 -8.08 1.22 -1.09
N THR A 66 -6.82 1.60 -1.11
CA THR A 66 -6.36 2.89 -1.63
C THR A 66 -5.33 2.67 -2.74
N GLY A 67 -4.24 1.97 -2.45
CA GLY A 67 -3.14 1.77 -3.39
C GLY A 67 -3.47 0.86 -4.57
N PHE A 68 -4.16 -0.26 -4.37
CA PHE A 68 -4.56 -1.16 -5.47
C PHE A 68 -5.63 -0.53 -6.38
N PRO A 69 -6.68 0.12 -5.86
CA PRO A 69 -7.58 0.97 -6.65
C PRO A 69 -6.88 2.02 -7.48
N SER A 70 -5.91 2.72 -6.90
CA SER A 70 -5.06 3.71 -7.59
C SER A 70 -4.32 3.09 -8.78
N LEU A 71 -3.71 1.92 -8.60
CA LEU A 71 -3.04 1.19 -9.69
C LEU A 71 -4.01 0.73 -10.78
N ILE A 72 -5.19 0.17 -10.41
CA ILE A 72 -6.19 -0.26 -11.38
C ILE A 72 -6.67 0.94 -12.19
N TYR A 73 -6.95 2.04 -11.52
CA TYR A 73 -7.34 3.28 -12.18
C TYR A 73 -6.26 3.73 -13.18
N SER A 74 -4.98 3.68 -12.79
CA SER A 74 -3.86 4.15 -13.60
C SER A 74 -3.48 3.23 -14.77
N TYR A 75 -3.61 1.89 -14.61
CA TYR A 75 -3.11 0.90 -15.58
C TYR A 75 -4.18 -0.03 -16.17
N GLY A 76 -5.39 -0.04 -15.64
CA GLY A 76 -6.53 -0.79 -16.17
C GLY A 76 -6.53 -2.29 -15.86
N TRP A 77 -7.09 -3.09 -16.76
CA TRP A 77 -7.34 -4.51 -16.59
C TRP A 77 -6.09 -5.38 -16.36
N VAL A 78 -4.92 -4.92 -16.73
CA VAL A 78 -3.66 -5.64 -16.49
C VAL A 78 -3.48 -6.02 -15.01
N LEU A 79 -4.04 -5.22 -14.11
CA LEU A 79 -3.99 -5.46 -12.66
C LEU A 79 -4.82 -6.66 -12.21
N ALA A 80 -5.71 -7.21 -13.04
CA ALA A 80 -6.44 -8.43 -12.74
C ALA A 80 -5.50 -9.63 -12.51
N LEU A 81 -4.33 -9.65 -13.14
CA LEU A 81 -3.29 -10.67 -12.90
C LEU A 81 -2.80 -10.71 -11.44
N TRP A 82 -2.89 -9.60 -10.73
CA TRP A 82 -2.50 -9.52 -9.33
C TRP A 82 -3.42 -10.30 -8.40
N ILE A 83 -4.69 -10.51 -8.81
CA ILE A 83 -5.68 -11.29 -8.04
C ILE A 83 -5.18 -12.73 -7.84
N ALA A 84 -4.56 -13.32 -8.86
CA ALA A 84 -4.01 -14.67 -8.77
C ALA A 84 -3.01 -14.80 -7.60
N SER A 85 -2.17 -13.79 -7.36
CA SER A 85 -1.23 -13.76 -6.23
C SER A 85 -1.95 -13.74 -4.88
N TYR A 86 -3.03 -12.98 -4.74
CA TYR A 86 -3.83 -12.94 -3.50
C TYR A 86 -4.53 -14.27 -3.21
N MET A 87 -5.06 -14.94 -4.25
CA MET A 87 -5.70 -16.26 -4.08
C MET A 87 -4.72 -17.30 -3.55
N VAL A 88 -3.49 -17.29 -4.08
CA VAL A 88 -2.42 -18.23 -3.68
C VAL A 88 -1.83 -17.86 -2.32
N ALA A 89 -1.84 -16.60 -1.91
CA ALA A 89 -1.25 -16.13 -0.65
C ALA A 89 -1.82 -16.85 0.58
N ALA A 90 -3.15 -17.07 0.64
CA ALA A 90 -3.78 -17.79 1.75
C ALA A 90 -3.34 -19.25 1.79
N ILE A 91 -3.28 -19.91 0.62
CA ILE A 91 -2.87 -21.31 0.50
C ILE A 91 -1.41 -21.48 0.90
N CYS A 92 -0.52 -20.63 0.40
CA CYS A 92 0.91 -20.67 0.72
C CYS A 92 1.16 -20.37 2.21
N SER A 93 0.66 -19.26 2.74
CA SER A 93 0.96 -18.88 4.12
C SER A 93 0.31 -19.83 5.14
N MET A 94 -0.98 -20.08 5.03
CA MET A 94 -1.71 -20.94 5.97
C MET A 94 -1.45 -22.43 5.73
N GLY A 95 -1.40 -22.88 4.47
CA GLY A 95 -1.22 -24.27 4.11
C GLY A 95 0.19 -24.77 4.35
N VAL A 96 1.19 -24.02 3.91
CA VAL A 96 2.60 -24.41 4.06
C VAL A 96 3.09 -24.17 5.48
N MET A 97 2.89 -22.98 6.04
CA MET A 97 3.49 -22.61 7.33
C MET A 97 2.59 -22.90 8.53
N GLY A 98 1.26 -22.77 8.40
CA GLY A 98 0.35 -22.64 9.53
C GLY A 98 0.46 -23.77 10.55
N LYS A 99 0.26 -25.02 10.11
CA LYS A 99 0.28 -26.18 11.03
C LYS A 99 1.61 -26.32 11.76
N ARG A 100 2.71 -26.26 11.01
CA ARG A 100 4.04 -26.51 11.56
C ARG A 100 4.53 -25.37 12.45
N LEU A 101 4.28 -24.12 12.05
CA LEU A 101 4.61 -22.95 12.86
C LEU A 101 3.84 -22.95 14.20
N ASN A 102 2.54 -23.28 14.17
CA ASN A 102 1.74 -23.39 15.40
C ASN A 102 2.30 -24.47 16.35
N GLN A 103 2.67 -25.64 15.82
CA GLN A 103 3.28 -26.72 16.62
C GLN A 103 4.59 -26.28 17.27
N VAL A 104 5.50 -25.65 16.51
CA VAL A 104 6.78 -25.15 17.02
C VAL A 104 6.55 -24.07 18.06
N ALA A 105 5.69 -23.08 17.79
CA ALA A 105 5.38 -22.01 18.72
C ALA A 105 4.75 -22.50 20.03
N ARG A 106 3.94 -23.56 19.99
CA ARG A 106 3.40 -24.20 21.21
C ARG A 106 4.49 -24.90 22.03
N LYS A 107 5.43 -25.60 21.35
CA LYS A 107 6.54 -26.30 22.02
C LYS A 107 7.49 -25.35 22.77
N CYS A 108 7.76 -24.18 22.20
CA CYS A 108 8.64 -23.19 22.84
C CYS A 108 7.91 -22.14 23.68
N GLY A 109 6.58 -22.16 23.73
CA GLY A 109 5.80 -21.15 24.45
C GLY A 109 5.91 -19.75 23.85
N ALA A 110 6.33 -19.63 22.57
CA ALA A 110 6.59 -18.36 21.92
C ALA A 110 5.32 -17.52 21.75
N ILE A 111 5.41 -16.24 22.01
CA ILE A 111 4.33 -15.27 21.86
C ILE A 111 4.55 -14.42 20.59
N THR A 112 5.80 -14.26 20.16
CA THR A 112 6.20 -13.48 18.98
C THR A 112 7.02 -14.35 18.02
N ILE A 113 7.23 -13.87 16.78
CA ILE A 113 8.12 -14.54 15.82
C ILE A 113 9.59 -14.46 16.24
N PRO A 114 10.10 -13.33 16.75
CA PRO A 114 11.41 -13.29 17.39
C PRO A 114 11.61 -14.33 18.50
N ASP A 115 10.58 -14.57 19.33
CA ASP A 115 10.60 -15.65 20.34
C ASP A 115 10.82 -17.03 19.68
N VAL A 116 10.13 -17.33 18.58
CA VAL A 116 10.28 -18.60 17.84
C VAL A 116 11.70 -18.76 17.33
N LEU A 117 12.24 -17.71 16.69
CA LEU A 117 13.59 -17.73 16.13
C LEU A 117 14.66 -17.83 17.21
N ARG A 118 14.52 -17.05 18.31
CA ARG A 118 15.41 -17.08 19.47
C ARG A 118 15.52 -18.46 20.07
N ASP A 119 14.37 -19.13 20.27
CA ASP A 119 14.31 -20.42 20.91
C ASP A 119 14.75 -21.57 19.97
N ARG A 120 14.30 -21.52 18.68
CA ARG A 120 14.67 -22.52 17.67
C ARG A 120 16.16 -22.57 17.39
N TYR A 121 16.85 -21.46 17.46
CA TYR A 121 18.28 -21.33 17.15
C TYR A 121 19.16 -21.05 18.36
N GLU A 122 18.59 -21.00 19.55
CA GLU A 122 19.28 -20.63 20.82
C GLU A 122 20.14 -19.37 20.64
N SER A 123 19.54 -18.32 20.04
CA SER A 123 20.26 -17.11 19.69
C SER A 123 19.50 -15.84 20.05
N THR A 124 19.98 -15.15 21.08
CA THR A 124 19.48 -13.83 21.45
C THR A 124 19.69 -12.81 20.33
N GLY A 125 20.87 -12.84 19.65
CA GLY A 125 21.17 -11.94 18.56
C GLY A 125 20.23 -12.10 17.37
N LEU A 126 19.83 -13.34 17.02
CA LEU A 126 18.86 -13.59 15.96
C LEU A 126 17.47 -13.06 16.33
N GLY A 127 17.05 -13.24 17.60
CA GLY A 127 15.81 -12.68 18.11
C GLY A 127 15.79 -11.14 18.05
N LEU A 128 16.88 -10.49 18.47
CA LEU A 128 17.02 -9.02 18.40
C LEU A 128 17.05 -8.49 16.96
N LEU A 129 17.76 -9.18 16.05
CA LEU A 129 17.74 -8.83 14.64
C LEU A 129 16.33 -8.92 14.06
N ALA A 130 15.61 -10.01 14.39
CA ALA A 130 14.21 -10.17 13.98
C ALA A 130 13.32 -9.05 14.51
N THR A 131 13.47 -8.69 15.79
CA THR A 131 12.71 -7.58 16.37
C THR A 131 13.04 -6.25 15.70
N GLY A 132 14.32 -5.95 15.48
CA GLY A 132 14.75 -4.71 14.82
C GLY A 132 14.22 -4.59 13.38
N THR A 133 14.29 -5.67 12.60
CA THR A 133 13.77 -5.68 11.21
C THR A 133 12.24 -5.60 11.17
N ILE A 134 11.52 -6.22 12.13
CA ILE A 134 10.07 -6.06 12.29
C ILE A 134 9.73 -4.59 12.56
N ILE A 135 10.38 -3.97 13.54
CA ILE A 135 10.14 -2.56 13.89
C ILE A 135 10.38 -1.67 12.67
N PHE A 136 11.49 -1.85 11.95
CA PHE A 136 11.84 -1.05 10.79
C PHE A 136 10.77 -1.10 9.69
N PHE A 137 10.45 -2.30 9.18
CA PHE A 137 9.46 -2.41 8.10
C PHE A 137 8.05 -2.06 8.55
N THR A 138 7.71 -2.33 9.80
CA THR A 138 6.38 -1.99 10.33
C THR A 138 6.21 -0.48 10.48
N LEU A 139 7.23 0.25 10.95
CA LEU A 139 7.20 1.71 11.02
C LEU A 139 7.02 2.33 9.64
N CYS A 140 7.80 1.88 8.64
CA CYS A 140 7.64 2.35 7.26
C CYS A 140 6.21 2.11 6.74
N ASN A 141 5.63 0.93 7.00
CA ASN A 141 4.27 0.62 6.57
C ASN A 141 3.22 1.46 7.30
N LEU A 142 3.38 1.67 8.61
CA LEU A 142 2.47 2.49 9.41
C LEU A 142 2.36 3.92 8.88
N ILE A 143 3.46 4.54 8.43
CA ILE A 143 3.44 5.86 7.82
C ILE A 143 2.48 5.87 6.61
N ALA A 144 2.56 4.85 5.74
CA ALA A 144 1.66 4.73 4.60
C ALA A 144 0.19 4.54 5.02
N GLN A 145 -0.07 3.74 6.07
CA GLN A 145 -1.43 3.54 6.57
C GLN A 145 -2.00 4.82 7.20
N PHE A 146 -1.20 5.58 7.96
CA PHE A 146 -1.63 6.86 8.54
C PHE A 146 -1.95 7.89 7.44
N LYS A 147 -1.13 7.93 6.36
CA LYS A 147 -1.46 8.72 5.16
C LYS A 147 -2.82 8.32 4.59
N ALA A 148 -3.04 7.03 4.38
CA ALA A 148 -4.32 6.53 3.82
C ALA A 148 -5.51 6.91 4.72
N GLY A 149 -5.40 6.74 6.04
CA GLY A 149 -6.44 7.10 6.98
C GLY A 149 -6.73 8.60 7.00
N ALA A 150 -5.69 9.43 6.95
CA ALA A 150 -5.82 10.89 6.87
C ALA A 150 -6.55 11.35 5.61
N LEU A 151 -6.15 10.81 4.43
CA LEU A 151 -6.78 11.12 3.15
C LEU A 151 -8.26 10.71 3.11
N ILE A 152 -8.61 9.55 3.70
CA ILE A 152 -10.01 9.11 3.77
C ILE A 152 -10.84 10.11 4.59
N ILE A 153 -10.33 10.59 5.72
CA ILE A 153 -11.04 11.56 6.56
C ILE A 153 -11.12 12.91 5.86
N GLU A 154 -9.99 13.43 5.33
CA GLU A 154 -9.92 14.69 4.60
C GLU A 154 -10.99 14.76 3.50
N GLU A 155 -11.02 13.76 2.61
CA GLU A 155 -11.97 13.71 1.50
C GLU A 155 -13.41 13.45 1.95
N THR A 156 -13.61 12.65 3.02
CA THR A 156 -14.95 12.33 3.53
C THR A 156 -15.64 13.55 4.13
N PHE A 157 -14.89 14.37 4.87
CA PHE A 157 -15.41 15.58 5.50
C PHE A 157 -15.22 16.83 4.64
N ASN A 158 -14.63 16.68 3.46
CA ASN A 158 -14.35 17.77 2.52
C ASN A 158 -13.61 18.93 3.18
N PHE A 159 -12.58 18.60 3.98
CA PHE A 159 -11.75 19.63 4.63
C PHE A 159 -10.94 20.41 3.59
N PRO A 160 -10.69 21.71 3.85
CA PRO A 160 -9.83 22.52 2.97
C PRO A 160 -8.43 21.89 2.81
N PRO A 161 -7.85 21.90 1.60
CA PRO A 161 -6.54 21.27 1.32
C PRO A 161 -5.39 21.78 2.18
N ASP A 162 -5.45 23.05 2.63
CA ASP A 162 -4.35 23.70 3.36
C ASP A 162 -4.10 23.08 4.75
N TRP A 163 -5.15 22.62 5.42
CA TRP A 163 -5.07 22.04 6.77
C TRP A 163 -5.81 20.69 6.92
N GLY A 164 -6.62 20.32 5.93
CA GLY A 164 -7.52 19.15 5.99
C GLY A 164 -6.78 17.85 6.24
N TYR A 165 -5.65 17.65 5.56
CA TYR A 165 -4.81 16.48 5.79
C TYR A 165 -4.33 16.38 7.25
N GLY A 166 -3.88 17.50 7.84
CA GLY A 166 -3.39 17.52 9.23
C GLY A 166 -4.48 17.19 10.24
N VAL A 167 -5.70 17.73 10.05
CA VAL A 167 -6.85 17.39 10.90
C VAL A 167 -7.30 15.96 10.68
N GLY A 168 -7.36 15.49 9.43
CA GLY A 168 -7.65 14.09 9.11
C GLY A 168 -6.67 13.13 9.78
N LEU A 169 -5.37 13.46 9.74
CA LEU A 169 -4.32 12.70 10.40
C LEU A 169 -4.51 12.66 11.92
N LEU A 170 -4.82 13.80 12.54
CA LEU A 170 -5.06 13.89 13.98
C LEU A 170 -6.26 13.03 14.41
N ILE A 171 -7.39 13.16 13.72
CA ILE A 171 -8.61 12.39 14.01
C ILE A 171 -8.33 10.90 13.85
N PHE A 172 -7.67 10.49 12.76
CA PHE A 172 -7.30 9.10 12.53
C PHE A 172 -6.38 8.57 13.62
N ALA A 173 -5.32 9.31 13.94
CA ALA A 173 -4.34 8.93 14.96
C ALA A 173 -4.99 8.73 16.33
N VAL A 174 -5.76 9.72 16.81
CA VAL A 174 -6.46 9.63 18.10
C VAL A 174 -7.40 8.43 18.13
N THR A 175 -8.15 8.22 17.06
CA THR A 175 -9.09 7.09 16.96
C THR A 175 -8.35 5.76 17.09
N VAL A 176 -7.36 5.50 16.21
CA VAL A 176 -6.73 4.18 16.13
C VAL A 176 -5.82 3.89 17.34
N ILE A 177 -5.07 4.88 17.82
CA ILE A 177 -4.19 4.71 18.98
C ILE A 177 -5.00 4.41 20.25
N SER A 178 -6.11 5.14 20.46
CA SER A 178 -6.92 5.01 21.67
C SER A 178 -7.52 3.61 21.81
N TYR A 179 -8.22 3.09 20.80
CA TYR A 179 -8.85 1.79 20.94
C TYR A 179 -7.85 0.63 20.89
N THR A 180 -6.75 0.77 20.14
CA THR A 180 -5.70 -0.27 20.05
C THR A 180 -4.95 -0.41 21.37
N ALA A 181 -4.52 0.71 21.97
CA ALA A 181 -3.82 0.69 23.25
C ALA A 181 -4.69 0.09 24.35
N TYR A 182 -6.00 0.42 24.37
CA TYR A 182 -6.93 -0.08 25.38
C TYR A 182 -7.31 -1.55 25.18
N GLY A 183 -7.51 -1.98 23.93
CA GLY A 183 -8.14 -3.27 23.62
C GLY A 183 -7.19 -4.46 23.51
N GLY A 184 -5.95 -4.27 23.04
CA GLY A 184 -4.99 -5.34 22.78
C GLY A 184 -5.43 -6.31 21.66
N PHE A 185 -4.71 -7.42 21.46
CA PHE A 185 -4.93 -8.37 20.35
C PHE A 185 -6.35 -8.95 20.30
N ARG A 186 -6.98 -9.20 21.44
CA ARG A 186 -8.34 -9.74 21.48
C ARG A 186 -9.36 -8.76 20.91
N ALA A 187 -9.22 -7.48 21.22
CA ALA A 187 -10.06 -6.44 20.63
C ALA A 187 -9.78 -6.33 19.13
N VAL A 188 -8.51 -6.33 18.73
CA VAL A 188 -8.11 -6.32 17.31
C VAL A 188 -8.76 -7.47 16.54
N VAL A 189 -8.76 -8.68 17.05
CA VAL A 189 -9.43 -9.83 16.38
C VAL A 189 -10.92 -9.59 16.16
N TRP A 190 -11.64 -9.05 17.15
CA TRP A 190 -13.09 -8.81 17.00
C TRP A 190 -13.40 -7.58 16.15
N THR A 191 -12.58 -6.53 16.24
CA THR A 191 -12.68 -5.40 15.31
C THR A 191 -12.34 -5.83 13.90
N ASP A 192 -11.34 -6.68 13.68
CA ASP A 192 -11.00 -7.26 12.37
C ASP A 192 -12.17 -8.05 11.76
N VAL A 193 -12.90 -8.82 12.58
CA VAL A 193 -14.10 -9.56 12.11
C VAL A 193 -15.16 -8.59 11.62
N MET A 194 -15.49 -7.56 12.41
CA MET A 194 -16.46 -6.53 12.01
C MET A 194 -15.98 -5.78 10.76
N GLN A 195 -14.75 -5.34 10.76
CA GLN A 195 -14.12 -4.62 9.66
C GLN A 195 -14.08 -5.45 8.38
N GLY A 196 -13.74 -6.74 8.50
CA GLY A 196 -13.76 -7.66 7.38
C GLY A 196 -15.15 -7.85 6.76
N ILE A 197 -16.20 -7.89 7.58
CA ILE A 197 -17.59 -7.93 7.10
C ILE A 197 -17.95 -6.62 6.38
N VAL A 198 -17.60 -5.47 6.96
CA VAL A 198 -17.86 -4.14 6.36
C VAL A 198 -17.17 -4.02 5.00
N MET A 199 -15.91 -4.48 4.89
CA MET A 199 -15.16 -4.48 3.62
C MET A 199 -15.86 -5.31 2.54
N VAL A 200 -16.27 -6.54 2.83
CA VAL A 200 -16.95 -7.41 1.85
C VAL A 200 -18.31 -6.84 1.45
N VAL A 201 -19.13 -6.47 2.44
CA VAL A 201 -20.47 -5.92 2.18
C VAL A 201 -20.37 -4.62 1.39
N GLY A 202 -19.47 -3.71 1.78
CA GLY A 202 -19.25 -2.46 1.07
C GLY A 202 -18.89 -2.68 -0.40
N ILE A 203 -17.90 -3.52 -0.67
CA ILE A 203 -17.46 -3.78 -2.06
C ILE A 203 -18.52 -4.49 -2.90
N LEU A 204 -19.25 -5.47 -2.34
CA LEU A 204 -20.27 -6.19 -3.08
C LEU A 204 -21.48 -5.31 -3.43
N ILE A 205 -21.80 -4.32 -2.59
CA ILE A 205 -22.86 -3.35 -2.89
C ILE A 205 -22.34 -2.26 -3.86
N LEU A 206 -21.09 -1.84 -3.71
CA LEU A 206 -20.48 -0.82 -4.57
C LEU A 206 -20.39 -1.27 -6.04
N LEU A 207 -20.08 -2.54 -6.27
CA LEU A 207 -19.88 -3.10 -7.61
C LEU A 207 -21.09 -2.85 -8.55
N PRO A 208 -22.33 -3.30 -8.25
CA PRO A 208 -23.46 -3.09 -9.15
C PRO A 208 -23.83 -1.61 -9.30
N VAL A 209 -23.63 -0.80 -8.26
CA VAL A 209 -23.92 0.64 -8.31
C VAL A 209 -22.98 1.32 -9.31
N VAL A 210 -21.67 1.10 -9.21
CA VAL A 210 -20.68 1.72 -10.08
C VAL A 210 -20.81 1.22 -11.53
N VAL A 211 -20.99 -0.09 -11.73
CA VAL A 211 -21.17 -0.65 -13.08
C VAL A 211 -22.43 -0.10 -13.74
N ARG A 212 -23.53 0.02 -13.02
CA ARG A 212 -24.78 0.61 -13.53
C ARG A 212 -24.60 2.08 -13.89
N GLN A 213 -23.93 2.86 -13.05
CA GLN A 213 -23.67 4.29 -13.32
C GLN A 213 -22.77 4.49 -14.54
N ALA A 214 -21.82 3.60 -14.77
CA ALA A 214 -20.96 3.64 -15.93
C ALA A 214 -21.68 3.22 -17.25
N GLY A 215 -22.90 2.67 -17.15
CA GLY A 215 -23.70 2.17 -18.28
C GLY A 215 -23.44 0.71 -18.63
N GLY A 216 -22.82 -0.08 -17.72
CA GLY A 216 -22.43 -1.46 -17.94
C GLY A 216 -20.99 -1.63 -18.43
N LEU A 217 -20.43 -2.84 -18.28
CA LEU A 217 -19.02 -3.10 -18.61
C LEU A 217 -18.69 -2.93 -20.11
N GLU A 218 -19.63 -3.29 -20.98
CA GLU A 218 -19.44 -3.11 -22.42
C GLU A 218 -19.29 -1.63 -22.78
N VAL A 219 -20.19 -0.79 -22.25
CA VAL A 219 -20.14 0.67 -22.45
C VAL A 219 -18.86 1.24 -21.85
N VAL A 220 -18.43 0.77 -20.68
CA VAL A 220 -17.14 1.17 -20.07
C VAL A 220 -15.99 0.86 -21.01
N ASN A 221 -15.90 -0.36 -21.53
CA ASN A 221 -14.83 -0.78 -22.41
C ASN A 221 -14.83 0.04 -23.72
N GLN A 222 -16.01 0.25 -24.31
CA GLN A 222 -16.13 1.09 -25.51
C GLN A 222 -15.73 2.54 -25.26
N LYS A 223 -16.15 3.15 -24.13
CA LYS A 223 -15.74 4.50 -23.76
C LYS A 223 -14.23 4.60 -23.55
N ILE A 224 -13.61 3.56 -22.96
CA ILE A 224 -12.16 3.53 -22.79
C ILE A 224 -11.45 3.40 -24.13
N ILE A 225 -11.88 2.50 -25.03
CA ILE A 225 -11.28 2.30 -26.36
C ILE A 225 -11.39 3.60 -27.20
N ASN A 226 -12.57 4.19 -27.20
CA ASN A 226 -12.86 5.36 -28.03
C ASN A 226 -12.32 6.67 -27.42
N LYS A 227 -11.70 6.62 -26.24
CA LYS A 227 -11.08 7.81 -25.65
C LYS A 227 -9.88 8.21 -26.51
N PRO A 228 -9.83 9.47 -26.98
CA PRO A 228 -8.68 9.95 -27.73
C PRO A 228 -7.38 9.74 -26.96
N PRO A 229 -6.27 9.46 -27.65
CA PRO A 229 -4.96 9.31 -27.02
C PRO A 229 -4.68 10.50 -26.12
N THR A 230 -4.40 10.24 -24.86
CA THR A 230 -4.27 11.28 -23.85
C THR A 230 -2.97 11.07 -23.09
N VAL A 231 -2.30 12.15 -22.73
CA VAL A 231 -1.15 12.14 -21.84
C VAL A 231 -1.29 13.23 -20.81
N VAL A 232 -0.92 12.92 -19.57
CA VAL A 232 -0.79 13.91 -18.50
C VAL A 232 0.70 14.18 -18.33
N THR A 233 1.09 15.46 -18.46
CA THR A 233 2.47 15.88 -18.30
C THR A 233 2.62 16.55 -16.95
N GLY A 234 3.13 15.82 -15.95
CA GLY A 234 3.45 16.35 -14.62
C GLY A 234 4.95 16.25 -14.36
N VAL A 235 5.54 17.32 -13.86
CA VAL A 235 6.93 17.37 -13.41
C VAL A 235 6.94 17.68 -11.92
N LYS A 236 8.01 17.37 -11.20
CA LYS A 236 8.12 17.65 -9.76
C LYS A 236 7.71 19.10 -9.43
N GLY A 237 6.66 19.24 -8.65
CA GLY A 237 6.10 20.54 -8.21
C GLY A 237 4.58 20.58 -8.34
N PRO A 238 3.91 21.40 -7.53
CA PRO A 238 2.46 21.53 -7.59
C PRO A 238 2.00 22.36 -8.80
N TYR A 239 0.79 22.10 -9.29
CA TYR A 239 0.07 22.90 -10.29
C TYR A 239 0.80 23.09 -11.62
N ASN A 240 1.61 22.12 -12.08
CA ASN A 240 2.29 22.18 -13.37
C ASN A 240 1.79 21.12 -14.38
N ASP A 241 0.79 20.33 -14.02
CA ASP A 241 0.25 19.27 -14.83
C ASP A 241 -0.65 19.81 -15.96
N LEU A 242 -0.46 19.26 -17.15
CA LEU A 242 -1.31 19.49 -18.31
C LEU A 242 -1.83 18.16 -18.85
N VAL A 243 -3.09 18.15 -19.23
CA VAL A 243 -3.71 17.02 -19.93
C VAL A 243 -3.74 17.36 -21.41
N PHE A 244 -2.92 16.68 -22.21
CA PHE A 244 -2.95 16.75 -23.68
C PHE A 244 -3.83 15.64 -24.21
N GLN A 245 -4.86 16.00 -24.93
CA GLN A 245 -5.72 15.09 -25.65
C GLN A 245 -5.50 15.31 -27.15
N LEU A 246 -5.13 14.25 -27.86
CA LEU A 246 -4.95 14.29 -29.30
C LEU A 246 -6.33 14.28 -29.97
N VAL A 247 -6.69 15.37 -30.64
CA VAL A 247 -7.97 15.54 -31.35
C VAL A 247 -7.81 15.62 -32.86
N GLY A 248 -6.62 15.97 -33.32
CA GLY A 248 -6.28 16.03 -34.77
C GLY A 248 -5.69 14.71 -35.27
N GLU A 249 -5.32 14.72 -36.54
CA GLU A 249 -4.80 13.54 -37.25
C GLU A 249 -3.27 13.37 -37.14
N ILE A 250 -2.59 14.21 -36.35
CA ILE A 250 -1.14 14.13 -36.20
C ILE A 250 -0.72 12.83 -35.54
N GLU A 251 0.21 12.13 -36.17
CA GLU A 251 0.80 10.93 -35.59
C GLU A 251 2.05 11.29 -34.79
N VAL A 252 1.92 11.33 -33.47
CA VAL A 252 3.01 11.59 -32.51
C VAL A 252 3.00 10.57 -31.39
N LYS A 253 4.20 10.24 -30.89
CA LYS A 253 4.38 9.31 -29.79
C LYS A 253 4.07 9.95 -28.43
N GLY A 254 4.34 11.24 -28.28
CA GLY A 254 4.16 11.92 -27.00
C GLY A 254 4.67 13.35 -26.99
N ILE A 255 4.80 13.86 -25.78
CA ILE A 255 5.33 15.18 -25.44
C ILE A 255 6.68 15.01 -24.77
N VAL A 256 7.64 15.86 -25.05
CA VAL A 256 8.91 15.91 -24.34
C VAL A 256 9.22 17.33 -23.91
N TYR A 257 9.44 17.53 -22.64
CA TYR A 257 10.01 18.78 -22.11
C TYR A 257 11.52 18.73 -22.17
N ARG A 258 12.12 19.84 -22.65
CA ARG A 258 13.57 20.00 -22.74
C ARG A 258 14.03 21.24 -21.99
N HIS A 259 15.11 21.09 -21.23
CA HIS A 259 15.83 22.22 -20.64
C HIS A 259 16.88 22.71 -21.66
N PRO A 260 16.90 24.00 -22.04
CA PRO A 260 17.78 24.51 -23.09
C PRO A 260 19.27 24.60 -22.66
N GLN A 261 19.58 24.39 -21.37
CA GLN A 261 20.93 24.44 -20.77
C GLN A 261 21.70 25.74 -21.04
N ARG A 262 20.99 26.81 -21.33
CA ARG A 262 21.51 28.17 -21.52
C ARG A 262 20.61 29.19 -20.82
N PRO A 263 21.15 30.33 -20.32
CA PRO A 263 20.33 31.39 -19.77
C PRO A 263 19.57 32.13 -20.88
N HIS A 264 18.53 32.88 -20.49
CA HIS A 264 17.71 33.71 -21.38
C HIS A 264 17.09 32.97 -22.58
N ALA A 265 16.81 31.67 -22.45
CA ALA A 265 16.12 30.93 -23.51
C ALA A 265 14.61 31.23 -23.49
N ASN A 266 14.02 31.42 -24.67
CA ASN A 266 12.58 31.56 -24.82
C ASN A 266 11.88 30.19 -24.88
N LEU A 267 10.62 30.14 -24.43
CA LEU A 267 9.77 28.97 -24.62
C LEU A 267 9.52 28.77 -26.13
N SER A 268 9.75 27.58 -26.61
CA SER A 268 9.49 27.22 -28.00
C SER A 268 8.98 25.78 -28.11
N VAL A 269 8.15 25.56 -29.13
CA VAL A 269 7.54 24.24 -29.40
C VAL A 269 7.98 23.78 -30.80
N HIS A 270 8.43 22.56 -30.90
CA HIS A 270 8.96 22.00 -32.15
C HIS A 270 8.42 20.60 -32.40
N LEU A 271 8.21 20.28 -33.66
CA LEU A 271 7.94 18.94 -34.14
C LEU A 271 8.99 18.61 -35.20
N ASP A 272 9.81 17.57 -34.98
CA ASP A 272 10.77 17.17 -36.00
C ASP A 272 10.09 16.29 -37.06
N PRO A 273 9.80 16.82 -38.27
CA PRO A 273 9.12 16.09 -39.33
C PRO A 273 10.01 15.00 -39.97
N ARG A 274 11.32 15.02 -39.72
CA ARG A 274 12.29 14.06 -40.28
C ARG A 274 12.28 12.72 -39.55
N LEU A 275 11.77 12.68 -38.30
CA LEU A 275 11.65 11.43 -37.55
C LEU A 275 10.47 10.59 -38.10
N PRO A 276 10.61 9.25 -38.10
CA PRO A 276 9.49 8.35 -38.38
C PRO A 276 8.30 8.68 -37.48
N LYS A 277 7.08 8.65 -38.01
CA LYS A 277 5.85 9.00 -37.30
C LYS A 277 5.74 8.33 -35.93
N GLN A 278 6.12 7.04 -35.84
CA GLN A 278 6.10 6.24 -34.61
C GLN A 278 7.07 6.72 -33.51
N ASN A 279 8.07 7.54 -33.85
CA ASN A 279 9.11 8.04 -32.94
C ASN A 279 9.08 9.55 -32.75
N ARG A 280 8.09 10.23 -33.31
CA ARG A 280 7.97 11.68 -33.32
C ARG A 280 7.38 12.16 -31.98
N PHE A 281 8.03 13.16 -31.37
CA PHE A 281 7.55 13.83 -30.17
C PHE A 281 7.30 15.31 -30.45
N VAL A 282 6.33 15.91 -29.76
CA VAL A 282 6.25 17.35 -29.65
C VAL A 282 7.27 17.78 -28.60
N GLU A 283 8.31 18.48 -29.04
CA GLU A 283 9.39 18.97 -28.19
C GLU A 283 9.07 20.37 -27.67
N ILE A 284 9.03 20.51 -26.36
CA ILE A 284 8.76 21.77 -25.66
C ILE A 284 10.04 22.20 -24.96
N TRP A 285 10.70 23.21 -25.51
CA TRP A 285 11.89 23.79 -24.92
C TRP A 285 11.49 24.90 -23.95
N LEU A 286 11.79 24.72 -22.67
CA LEU A 286 11.36 25.61 -21.60
C LEU A 286 12.13 26.92 -21.61
N ALA A 287 11.49 28.03 -21.19
CA ALA A 287 12.15 29.30 -20.99
C ALA A 287 13.02 29.29 -19.72
N THR A 288 14.13 30.03 -19.74
CA THR A 288 15.06 30.13 -18.60
C THR A 288 15.37 31.59 -18.25
N ASN A 289 15.65 31.84 -16.96
CA ASN A 289 16.09 33.13 -16.43
C ASN A 289 17.61 33.36 -16.66
N GLU A 290 18.13 34.47 -16.12
CA GLU A 290 19.58 34.81 -16.15
C GLU A 290 20.48 33.75 -15.54
N LYS A 291 19.97 33.00 -14.54
CA LYS A 291 20.71 31.91 -13.86
C LYS A 291 20.58 30.58 -14.59
N GLY A 292 19.84 30.53 -15.72
CA GLY A 292 19.55 29.30 -16.43
C GLY A 292 18.52 28.40 -15.76
N GLU A 293 17.73 28.91 -14.80
CA GLU A 293 16.65 28.17 -14.15
C GLU A 293 15.36 28.29 -14.98
N THR A 294 14.53 27.24 -15.02
CA THR A 294 13.28 27.23 -15.76
C THR A 294 12.25 28.19 -15.14
N ILE A 295 11.61 29.00 -16.01
CA ILE A 295 10.55 29.94 -15.65
C ILE A 295 9.21 29.63 -16.32
N SER A 296 9.15 28.58 -17.14
CA SER A 296 7.92 28.16 -17.82
C SER A 296 6.97 27.48 -16.86
N THR A 297 5.71 27.92 -16.89
CA THR A 297 4.59 27.29 -16.19
C THR A 297 3.80 26.42 -17.15
N GLY A 298 2.91 25.55 -16.64
CA GLY A 298 1.98 24.83 -17.48
C GLY A 298 1.11 25.75 -18.35
N ASN A 299 0.67 26.90 -17.82
CA ASN A 299 -0.08 27.91 -18.59
C ASN A 299 0.72 28.48 -19.77
N HIS A 300 2.00 28.77 -19.58
CA HIS A 300 2.86 29.23 -20.66
C HIS A 300 2.96 28.20 -21.78
N VAL A 301 3.12 26.91 -21.41
CA VAL A 301 3.17 25.81 -22.38
C VAL A 301 1.85 25.65 -23.11
N LYS A 302 0.71 25.70 -22.41
CA LYS A 302 -0.61 25.64 -23.03
C LYS A 302 -0.78 26.74 -24.07
N GLN A 303 -0.52 28.01 -23.70
CA GLN A 303 -0.63 29.16 -24.60
C GLN A 303 0.29 29.02 -25.81
N ALA A 304 1.55 28.59 -25.62
CA ALA A 304 2.50 28.43 -26.70
C ALA A 304 2.04 27.40 -27.77
N ILE A 305 1.39 26.31 -27.32
CA ILE A 305 0.87 25.29 -28.24
C ILE A 305 -0.43 25.74 -28.89
N GLU A 306 -1.36 26.34 -28.15
CA GLU A 306 -2.64 26.83 -28.66
C GLU A 306 -2.46 27.96 -29.69
N GLN A 307 -1.39 28.75 -29.56
CA GLN A 307 -1.03 29.79 -30.51
C GLN A 307 -0.24 29.29 -31.73
N ASP A 308 0.30 28.07 -31.69
CA ASP A 308 0.98 27.48 -32.83
C ASP A 308 -0.02 27.14 -33.92
N PRO A 309 0.16 27.65 -35.18
CA PRO A 309 -0.82 27.51 -36.27
C PRO A 309 -1.08 26.03 -36.64
N TYR A 310 -0.12 25.16 -36.44
CA TYR A 310 -0.24 23.73 -36.77
C TYR A 310 -0.64 22.89 -35.58
N LEU A 311 0.01 23.08 -34.42
CA LEU A 311 -0.19 22.23 -33.23
C LEU A 311 -1.46 22.60 -32.48
N GLY A 312 -1.88 23.88 -32.50
CA GLY A 312 -3.05 24.33 -31.74
C GLY A 312 -4.35 23.60 -32.12
N HIS A 313 -4.48 23.18 -33.38
CA HIS A 313 -5.64 22.40 -33.88
C HIS A 313 -5.51 20.89 -33.63
N GLN A 314 -4.32 20.39 -33.23
CA GLN A 314 -4.07 18.97 -33.05
C GLN A 314 -4.35 18.51 -31.60
N PHE A 315 -4.30 19.43 -30.64
CA PHE A 315 -4.41 19.10 -29.23
C PHE A 315 -5.50 19.91 -28.55
N LYS A 316 -6.30 19.23 -27.70
CA LYS A 316 -7.10 19.87 -26.68
C LYS A 316 -6.32 19.79 -25.37
N ILE A 317 -5.94 20.95 -24.81
CA ILE A 317 -5.15 21.03 -23.57
C ILE A 317 -6.05 21.51 -22.44
N THR A 318 -6.12 20.71 -21.37
CA THR A 318 -6.91 21.01 -20.17
C THR A 318 -6.05 20.85 -18.92
N PHE A 319 -6.56 21.35 -17.80
CA PHE A 319 -5.93 21.20 -16.50
C PHE A 319 -6.59 20.03 -15.75
N PRO A 320 -5.83 19.22 -15.01
CA PRO A 320 -6.39 18.16 -14.18
C PRO A 320 -7.06 18.67 -12.91
N TYR A 321 -6.91 19.98 -12.61
CA TYR A 321 -7.41 20.62 -11.39
C TYR A 321 -8.78 21.25 -11.62
N ASP A 322 -9.69 21.09 -10.66
CA ASP A 322 -11.05 21.65 -10.75
C ASP A 322 -11.00 23.18 -10.66
N ASN A 323 -11.64 23.84 -11.64
CA ASN A 323 -11.54 25.29 -11.86
C ASN A 323 -12.26 26.18 -10.83
N ASN A 324 -12.88 25.61 -9.81
CA ASN A 324 -13.78 26.35 -8.91
C ASN A 324 -13.22 26.83 -7.57
N GLN A 325 -11.93 26.68 -7.25
CA GLN A 325 -11.34 27.27 -6.03
C GLN A 325 -10.39 28.43 -6.36
N ILE A 326 -10.50 29.55 -5.76
CA ILE A 326 -9.56 30.67 -5.83
C ILE A 326 -8.38 30.33 -4.92
N ILE A 327 -7.18 30.19 -5.48
CA ILE A 327 -5.94 30.10 -4.71
C ILE A 327 -5.40 31.52 -4.58
N VAL A 328 -5.09 31.95 -3.38
CA VAL A 328 -4.41 33.23 -3.12
C VAL A 328 -2.94 32.94 -2.81
N ASP A 329 -2.03 33.75 -3.37
CA ASP A 329 -0.62 33.70 -3.03
C ASP A 329 -0.38 34.24 -1.60
N SER A 330 0.84 34.19 -1.12
CA SER A 330 1.24 34.69 0.20
C SER A 330 1.02 36.22 0.38
N LEU A 331 0.63 36.91 -0.68
CA LEU A 331 0.30 38.35 -0.70
C LEU A 331 -1.20 38.60 -0.89
N GLY A 332 -2.04 37.55 -0.84
CA GLY A 332 -3.50 37.66 -0.98
C GLY A 332 -3.98 37.93 -2.41
N ARG A 333 -3.14 37.77 -3.44
CA ARG A 333 -3.53 37.93 -4.84
C ARG A 333 -4.15 36.64 -5.35
N SER A 334 -5.32 36.75 -5.98
CA SER A 334 -5.98 35.65 -6.63
C SER A 334 -5.09 35.06 -7.73
N LEU A 335 -4.69 33.79 -7.59
CA LEU A 335 -4.06 33.03 -8.67
C LEU A 335 -5.17 32.34 -9.44
N GLU A 336 -5.27 32.61 -10.74
CA GLU A 336 -6.16 31.83 -11.61
C GLU A 336 -5.78 30.34 -11.53
N LYS A 337 -6.78 29.52 -11.31
CA LYS A 337 -6.61 28.07 -11.28
C LYS A 337 -6.33 27.55 -12.66
N GLY A 338 -5.13 27.14 -12.81
CA GLY A 338 -4.58 26.52 -13.98
C GLY A 338 -3.21 25.95 -13.62
N ALA A 339 -2.47 25.47 -14.60
CA ALA A 339 -1.11 25.02 -14.41
C ALA A 339 -0.15 26.20 -14.19
N THR A 340 -0.27 26.86 -13.05
CA THR A 340 0.54 28.04 -12.64
C THR A 340 1.90 27.64 -12.08
N GLY A 341 2.07 26.37 -11.70
CA GLY A 341 3.33 25.84 -11.20
C GLY A 341 4.43 25.78 -12.25
N LEU A 342 5.67 26.00 -11.80
CA LEU A 342 6.86 25.93 -12.65
C LEU A 342 7.14 24.48 -13.08
N ILE A 343 7.44 24.30 -14.37
CA ILE A 343 7.93 23.03 -14.92
C ILE A 343 9.44 22.98 -14.68
N ASN A 344 9.83 22.34 -13.56
CA ASN A 344 11.22 22.28 -13.13
C ASN A 344 11.87 20.95 -13.52
N LEU A 345 12.72 20.96 -14.54
CA LEU A 345 13.50 19.80 -14.96
C LEU A 345 14.82 19.77 -14.19
N SER A 346 15.21 18.58 -13.72
CA SER A 346 16.55 18.37 -13.17
C SER A 346 17.60 18.62 -14.25
N LYS A 347 18.75 19.24 -13.89
CA LYS A 347 19.79 19.66 -14.81
C LYS A 347 20.44 18.52 -15.64
N SER A 348 20.18 17.26 -15.32
CA SER A 348 20.70 16.11 -16.07
C SER A 348 19.72 14.94 -15.98
N PRO A 349 19.22 14.43 -17.12
CA PRO A 349 19.56 14.70 -18.51
C PRO A 349 18.85 15.92 -19.16
N GLY A 350 18.13 16.75 -18.40
CA GLY A 350 17.47 17.97 -18.90
C GLY A 350 16.30 17.74 -19.86
N LYS A 351 15.69 16.56 -19.81
CA LYS A 351 14.54 16.20 -20.63
C LYS A 351 13.63 15.21 -19.90
N GLU A 352 12.32 15.34 -20.12
CA GLU A 352 11.31 14.40 -19.61
C GLU A 352 10.31 14.04 -20.71
N HIS A 353 10.07 12.75 -20.88
CA HIS A 353 9.24 12.18 -21.94
C HIS A 353 7.89 11.73 -21.39
N PHE A 354 6.82 12.10 -22.09
CA PHE A 354 5.45 11.70 -21.81
C PHE A 354 4.85 11.09 -23.07
N VAL A 355 4.38 9.84 -22.98
CA VAL A 355 3.88 9.08 -24.13
C VAL A 355 2.37 9.05 -24.10
N PHE A 356 1.73 9.27 -25.24
CA PHE A 356 0.28 9.12 -25.38
C PHE A 356 -0.12 7.67 -25.14
N ILE A 357 -1.12 7.49 -24.29
CA ILE A 357 -1.69 6.18 -23.98
C ILE A 357 -3.00 6.06 -24.75
N LYS A 358 -3.10 5.03 -25.59
CA LYS A 358 -4.34 4.68 -26.29
C LYS A 358 -5.28 3.96 -25.32
N GLY A 359 -6.58 4.16 -25.48
CA GLY A 359 -7.59 3.52 -24.64
C GLY A 359 -7.48 2.00 -24.58
N GLU A 360 -7.12 1.36 -25.68
CA GLU A 360 -6.89 -0.10 -25.77
C GLU A 360 -5.86 -0.62 -24.76
N GLU A 361 -4.85 0.18 -24.41
CA GLU A 361 -3.79 -0.23 -23.50
C GLU A 361 -4.27 -0.40 -22.04
N PHE A 362 -5.45 0.12 -21.70
CA PHE A 362 -6.10 -0.10 -20.39
C PHE A 362 -6.95 -1.37 -20.34
N LEU A 363 -7.31 -1.94 -21.51
CA LEU A 363 -8.12 -3.15 -21.59
C LEU A 363 -7.27 -4.42 -21.69
N PHE A 364 -6.06 -4.30 -22.26
CA PHE A 364 -5.17 -5.41 -22.52
C PHE A 364 -3.85 -5.24 -21.75
N GLY A 365 -3.22 -6.36 -21.36
CA GLY A 365 -1.84 -6.34 -20.92
C GLY A 365 -0.90 -6.05 -22.10
N PRO A 366 0.31 -5.55 -21.86
CA PRO A 366 0.98 -5.34 -20.59
C PRO A 366 0.74 -3.99 -19.90
N GLY A 367 -0.22 -3.18 -20.26
CA GLY A 367 -0.51 -1.87 -19.70
C GLY A 367 0.67 -0.87 -19.74
N ARG A 368 0.42 0.38 -20.11
CA ARG A 368 1.47 1.40 -20.22
C ARG A 368 1.22 2.59 -19.32
N SER A 369 2.28 3.32 -19.01
CA SER A 369 2.24 4.61 -18.33
C SER A 369 2.46 5.75 -19.33
N SER A 370 2.15 6.99 -18.95
CA SER A 370 2.44 8.19 -19.74
C SER A 370 3.93 8.36 -20.09
N LYS A 371 4.82 7.72 -19.34
CA LYS A 371 6.27 7.67 -19.65
C LYS A 371 6.65 6.60 -20.68
N GLY A 372 5.66 5.86 -21.22
CA GLY A 372 5.87 4.80 -22.21
C GLY A 372 6.47 3.51 -21.66
N VAL A 373 6.63 3.42 -20.35
CA VAL A 373 7.14 2.23 -19.68
C VAL A 373 5.99 1.26 -19.48
N SER A 374 6.18 0.01 -19.92
CA SER A 374 5.20 -1.05 -19.65
C SER A 374 5.13 -1.31 -18.16
N PHE A 375 3.94 -1.18 -17.58
CA PHE A 375 3.73 -1.47 -16.15
C PHE A 375 3.89 -2.97 -15.84
N HIS A 376 3.57 -3.84 -16.79
CA HIS A 376 3.48 -5.29 -16.55
C HIS A 376 4.14 -6.13 -17.64
N PRO A 377 5.46 -5.96 -17.90
CA PRO A 377 6.19 -6.85 -18.81
C PRO A 377 6.21 -8.27 -18.23
N LEU A 378 6.55 -9.28 -19.03
CA LEU A 378 6.51 -10.70 -18.65
C LEU A 378 7.24 -10.99 -17.33
N GLY A 379 8.44 -10.44 -17.15
CA GLY A 379 9.19 -10.62 -15.90
C GLY A 379 8.46 -10.05 -14.68
N MET A 380 7.82 -8.90 -14.84
CA MET A 380 7.00 -8.30 -13.79
C MET A 380 5.72 -9.10 -13.53
N ALA A 381 5.08 -9.67 -14.56
CA ALA A 381 3.91 -10.55 -14.42
C ALA A 381 4.25 -11.78 -13.57
N ILE A 382 5.37 -12.44 -13.86
CA ILE A 382 5.89 -13.56 -13.07
C ILE A 382 6.16 -13.12 -11.62
N SER A 383 6.81 -11.99 -11.44
CA SER A 383 7.14 -11.45 -10.12
C SER A 383 5.89 -11.15 -9.29
N PHE A 384 4.87 -10.58 -9.91
CA PHE A 384 3.61 -10.23 -9.24
C PHE A 384 2.79 -11.45 -8.86
N PHE A 385 2.85 -12.54 -9.62
CA PHE A 385 2.23 -13.80 -9.23
C PHE A 385 2.79 -14.31 -7.88
N PHE A 386 4.09 -14.17 -7.66
CA PHE A 386 4.73 -14.60 -6.41
C PHE A 386 4.67 -13.55 -5.29
N MET A 387 4.44 -12.28 -5.60
CA MET A 387 4.61 -11.17 -4.66
C MET A 387 3.80 -11.36 -3.37
N TRP A 388 2.49 -11.49 -3.47
CA TRP A 388 1.62 -11.59 -2.28
C TRP A 388 1.68 -12.95 -1.63
N ALA A 389 1.94 -14.01 -2.41
CA ALA A 389 2.17 -15.34 -1.87
C ALA A 389 3.40 -15.35 -0.94
N LEU A 390 4.52 -14.77 -1.39
CA LEU A 390 5.74 -14.65 -0.59
C LEU A 390 5.56 -13.65 0.56
N THR A 391 4.99 -12.47 0.29
CA THR A 391 4.72 -11.48 1.33
C THR A 391 3.84 -12.05 2.45
N GLY A 392 2.75 -12.74 2.11
CA GLY A 392 1.87 -13.37 3.10
C GLY A 392 2.57 -14.43 3.95
N MET A 393 3.53 -15.17 3.38
CA MET A 393 4.36 -16.12 4.13
C MET A 393 5.39 -15.44 5.03
N GLY A 394 5.96 -14.31 4.60
CA GLY A 394 7.03 -13.60 5.30
C GLY A 394 6.55 -12.60 6.35
N GLN A 395 5.30 -12.15 6.29
CA GLN A 395 4.79 -11.09 7.17
C GLN A 395 4.61 -11.57 8.61
N PRO A 396 5.31 -10.99 9.61
CA PRO A 396 5.22 -11.43 11.01
C PRO A 396 3.80 -11.34 11.59
N GLY A 397 3.00 -10.34 11.19
CA GLY A 397 1.61 -10.20 11.62
C GLY A 397 0.72 -11.37 11.20
N THR A 398 0.88 -11.90 9.98
CA THR A 398 0.18 -13.10 9.51
C THR A 398 0.69 -14.36 10.20
N MET A 399 2.01 -14.49 10.37
CA MET A 399 2.62 -15.60 11.12
C MET A 399 2.12 -15.66 12.57
N LEU A 400 1.95 -14.49 13.23
CA LEU A 400 1.41 -14.41 14.59
C LEU A 400 0.02 -15.04 14.68
N ARG A 401 -0.87 -14.77 13.72
CA ARG A 401 -2.20 -15.36 13.63
C ARG A 401 -2.15 -16.87 13.42
N LEU A 402 -1.16 -17.35 12.66
CA LEU A 402 -0.91 -18.78 12.48
C LEU A 402 -0.42 -19.47 13.76
N MET A 403 0.08 -18.71 14.75
CA MET A 403 0.40 -19.27 16.08
C MET A 403 -0.83 -19.32 17.01
N ALA A 404 -1.92 -18.59 16.69
CA ALA A 404 -3.07 -18.37 17.55
C ALA A 404 -4.26 -19.32 17.33
N PHE A 405 -4.31 -20.12 16.27
CA PHE A 405 -5.46 -20.99 15.99
C PHE A 405 -5.51 -22.24 16.88
N LYS A 406 -6.74 -22.76 17.08
CA LYS A 406 -7.04 -23.86 17.99
C LYS A 406 -6.49 -25.21 17.50
N ASP A 407 -6.85 -25.62 16.29
CA ASP A 407 -6.58 -26.95 15.74
C ASP A 407 -6.51 -26.96 14.18
N SER A 408 -6.07 -28.09 13.62
CA SER A 408 -5.89 -28.23 12.17
C SER A 408 -7.20 -28.19 11.36
N ARG A 409 -8.36 -28.50 11.98
CA ARG A 409 -9.68 -28.38 11.32
C ARG A 409 -10.03 -26.92 11.16
N THR A 410 -9.77 -26.11 12.19
CA THR A 410 -9.88 -24.66 12.17
C THR A 410 -9.05 -24.06 11.02
N LEU A 411 -7.79 -24.48 10.89
CA LEU A 411 -6.89 -24.01 9.83
C LEU A 411 -7.43 -24.33 8.42
N LYS A 412 -7.88 -25.58 8.16
CA LYS A 412 -8.42 -25.97 6.85
C LYS A 412 -9.64 -25.16 6.45
N ARG A 413 -10.57 -24.92 7.39
CA ARG A 413 -11.77 -24.10 7.13
C ARG A 413 -11.38 -22.65 6.90
N ALA A 414 -10.43 -22.13 7.66
CA ALA A 414 -9.95 -20.75 7.51
C ALA A 414 -9.30 -20.51 6.13
N ILE A 415 -8.52 -21.46 5.59
CA ILE A 415 -7.94 -21.34 4.24
C ILE A 415 -9.04 -21.11 3.20
N LEU A 416 -10.09 -21.93 3.20
CA LEU A 416 -11.19 -21.79 2.24
C LEU A 416 -11.89 -20.43 2.42
N THR A 417 -12.19 -20.05 3.66
CA THR A 417 -12.85 -18.77 3.96
C THR A 417 -12.00 -17.57 3.52
N VAL A 418 -10.69 -17.58 3.77
CA VAL A 418 -9.78 -16.49 3.36
C VAL A 418 -9.67 -16.39 1.85
N THR A 419 -9.54 -17.52 1.14
CA THR A 419 -9.47 -17.56 -0.32
C THR A 419 -10.76 -17.00 -0.93
N SER A 420 -11.94 -17.42 -0.42
CA SER A 420 -13.23 -16.89 -0.86
C SER A 420 -13.36 -15.38 -0.55
N TYR A 421 -12.92 -14.96 0.62
CA TYR A 421 -12.91 -13.56 1.02
C TYR A 421 -12.10 -12.68 0.06
N TYR A 422 -10.89 -13.13 -0.32
CA TYR A 422 -10.06 -12.41 -1.27
C TYR A 422 -10.70 -12.34 -2.66
N ALA A 423 -11.34 -13.42 -3.13
CA ALA A 423 -12.08 -13.39 -4.39
C ALA A 423 -13.21 -12.36 -4.36
N LEU A 424 -13.99 -12.33 -3.27
CA LEU A 424 -15.12 -11.40 -3.08
C LEU A 424 -14.72 -9.92 -2.95
N ILE A 425 -13.45 -9.63 -2.65
CA ILE A 425 -12.94 -8.26 -2.57
C ILE A 425 -12.19 -7.88 -3.85
N TYR A 426 -11.17 -8.63 -4.23
CA TYR A 426 -10.23 -8.18 -5.26
C TYR A 426 -10.79 -8.26 -6.68
N LEU A 427 -11.65 -9.24 -7.00
CA LEU A 427 -12.34 -9.29 -8.29
C LEU A 427 -13.24 -8.07 -8.51
N PRO A 428 -14.17 -7.74 -7.58
CA PRO A 428 -14.97 -6.53 -7.70
C PRO A 428 -14.15 -5.24 -7.76
N LEU A 429 -13.06 -5.12 -6.99
CA LEU A 429 -12.21 -3.94 -7.01
C LEU A 429 -11.65 -3.65 -8.40
N VAL A 430 -11.20 -4.66 -9.14
CA VAL A 430 -10.73 -4.45 -10.52
C VAL A 430 -11.85 -3.91 -11.40
N ILE A 431 -13.03 -4.49 -11.35
CA ILE A 431 -14.18 -4.07 -12.15
C ILE A 431 -14.59 -2.63 -11.80
N ILE A 432 -14.70 -2.32 -10.50
CA ILE A 432 -15.10 -1.00 -10.00
C ILE A 432 -14.15 0.08 -10.51
N PHE A 433 -12.82 -0.15 -10.40
CA PHE A 433 -11.85 0.91 -10.71
C PHE A 433 -11.49 1.02 -12.18
N VAL A 434 -11.72 -0.02 -12.97
CA VAL A 434 -11.77 0.12 -14.43
C VAL A 434 -12.98 0.96 -14.85
N ALA A 435 -14.15 0.73 -14.26
CA ALA A 435 -15.34 1.54 -14.54
C ALA A 435 -15.18 2.99 -14.02
N ALA A 436 -14.53 3.18 -12.88
CA ALA A 436 -14.26 4.50 -12.29
C ALA A 436 -13.49 5.44 -13.25
N ARG A 437 -12.66 4.91 -14.16
CA ARG A 437 -11.98 5.72 -15.18
C ARG A 437 -12.95 6.50 -16.08
N THR A 438 -14.13 5.98 -16.31
CA THR A 438 -15.16 6.65 -17.14
C THR A 438 -16.03 7.61 -16.34
N LEU A 439 -16.06 7.46 -15.00
CA LEU A 439 -16.87 8.25 -14.08
C LEU A 439 -16.08 9.41 -13.44
N LEU A 440 -14.78 9.28 -13.32
CA LEU A 440 -13.84 10.24 -12.73
C LEU A 440 -12.67 10.50 -13.69
N PRO A 441 -12.93 11.01 -14.91
CA PRO A 441 -11.90 11.17 -15.95
C PRO A 441 -10.82 12.19 -15.60
N GLU A 442 -11.07 13.02 -14.58
CA GLU A 442 -10.20 14.12 -14.14
C GLU A 442 -9.05 13.65 -13.23
N LEU A 443 -9.09 12.43 -12.70
CA LEU A 443 -8.03 11.94 -11.83
C LEU A 443 -6.74 11.67 -12.59
N THR A 444 -5.65 12.19 -12.07
CA THR A 444 -4.28 11.89 -12.54
C THR A 444 -3.73 10.66 -11.82
N THR A 445 -2.62 10.10 -12.32
CA THR A 445 -1.92 9.01 -11.64
C THR A 445 -1.48 9.41 -10.22
N GLU A 446 -1.07 10.66 -10.03
CA GLU A 446 -0.60 11.17 -8.73
C GLU A 446 -1.74 11.28 -7.69
N ASN A 447 -2.94 11.67 -8.14
CA ASN A 447 -4.11 11.82 -7.29
C ASN A 447 -5.00 10.57 -7.23
N SER A 448 -4.59 9.50 -7.92
CA SER A 448 -5.39 8.26 -7.99
C SER A 448 -5.54 7.53 -6.65
N ASP A 449 -4.72 7.83 -5.65
CA ASP A 449 -4.90 7.33 -4.27
C ASP A 449 -6.25 7.78 -3.66
N LYS A 450 -6.85 8.86 -4.16
CA LYS A 450 -8.18 9.34 -3.77
C LYS A 450 -9.35 8.62 -4.49
N ALA A 451 -9.07 7.78 -5.49
CA ALA A 451 -10.09 7.20 -6.36
C ALA A 451 -11.20 6.45 -5.58
N MET A 452 -10.84 5.66 -4.57
CA MET A 452 -11.81 4.91 -3.76
C MET A 452 -12.79 5.84 -3.02
N VAL A 453 -12.28 6.89 -2.40
CA VAL A 453 -13.11 7.84 -1.65
C VAL A 453 -13.98 8.66 -2.61
N LEU A 454 -13.42 9.12 -3.73
CA LEU A 454 -14.15 9.90 -4.73
C LEU A 454 -15.26 9.11 -5.43
N VAL A 455 -15.06 7.81 -5.71
CA VAL A 455 -16.14 6.94 -6.18
C VAL A 455 -17.28 6.91 -5.16
N SER A 456 -16.96 6.79 -3.88
CA SER A 456 -17.96 6.71 -2.81
C SER A 456 -18.68 8.04 -2.59
N THR A 457 -17.95 9.17 -2.58
CA THR A 457 -18.52 10.49 -2.26
C THR A 457 -19.16 11.18 -3.47
N ARG A 458 -18.50 11.17 -4.63
CA ARG A 458 -18.98 11.90 -5.82
C ARG A 458 -19.88 11.06 -6.72
N VAL A 459 -19.56 9.77 -6.91
CA VAL A 459 -20.31 8.92 -7.83
C VAL A 459 -21.55 8.34 -7.16
N VAL A 460 -21.42 7.82 -5.93
CA VAL A 460 -22.52 7.12 -5.25
C VAL A 460 -23.41 8.07 -4.48
N SER A 461 -22.85 8.93 -3.64
CA SER A 461 -23.63 9.80 -2.74
C SER A 461 -24.53 10.80 -3.48
N ASN A 462 -24.18 11.17 -4.71
CA ASN A 462 -24.98 12.09 -5.53
C ASN A 462 -26.27 11.48 -6.10
N LEU A 463 -26.53 10.18 -5.89
CA LEU A 463 -27.71 9.48 -6.41
C LEU A 463 -28.97 9.63 -5.53
N GLY A 464 -28.88 10.28 -4.38
CA GLY A 464 -29.98 10.52 -3.46
C GLY A 464 -29.74 10.00 -2.04
N LEU A 465 -30.69 10.27 -1.12
CA LEU A 465 -30.51 10.03 0.33
C LEU A 465 -30.14 8.59 0.68
N GLY A 466 -30.77 7.58 0.07
CA GLY A 466 -30.43 6.17 0.32
C GLY A 466 -29.01 5.84 -0.12
N TYR A 467 -28.53 6.44 -1.20
CA TYR A 467 -27.16 6.27 -1.70
C TYR A 467 -26.13 7.02 -0.88
N GLN A 468 -26.50 8.08 -0.16
CA GLN A 468 -25.61 8.76 0.78
C GLN A 468 -25.24 7.86 1.96
N ILE A 469 -26.18 7.07 2.49
CA ILE A 469 -25.93 6.06 3.52
C ILE A 469 -25.02 4.95 2.96
N LEU A 470 -25.30 4.47 1.74
CA LEU A 470 -24.44 3.50 1.07
C LEU A 470 -23.05 4.05 0.81
N GLY A 471 -22.93 5.30 0.37
CA GLY A 471 -21.64 5.99 0.19
C GLY A 471 -20.81 5.99 1.48
N ALA A 472 -21.44 6.22 2.63
CA ALA A 472 -20.77 6.18 3.92
C ALA A 472 -20.29 4.76 4.31
N ILE A 473 -21.08 3.72 4.01
CA ILE A 473 -20.65 2.32 4.20
C ILE A 473 -19.45 2.01 3.29
N PHE A 474 -19.44 2.53 2.06
CA PHE A 474 -18.33 2.34 1.14
C PHE A 474 -17.05 3.04 1.60
N ILE A 475 -17.17 4.21 2.23
CA ILE A 475 -16.03 4.90 2.86
C ILE A 475 -15.55 4.14 4.11
N ALA A 476 -16.49 3.56 4.86
CA ALA A 476 -16.13 2.74 6.02
C ALA A 476 -15.29 1.50 5.64
N ALA A 477 -15.42 0.95 4.42
CA ALA A 477 -14.65 -0.21 3.98
C ALA A 477 -13.13 0.07 3.86
N PRO A 478 -12.65 1.10 3.12
CA PRO A 478 -11.24 1.45 3.10
C PRO A 478 -10.72 1.91 4.47
N PHE A 479 -11.55 2.62 5.25
CA PHE A 479 -11.18 3.04 6.59
C PHE A 479 -10.99 1.83 7.53
N ALA A 480 -11.87 0.84 7.44
CA ALA A 480 -11.77 -0.45 8.14
C ALA A 480 -10.48 -1.19 7.77
N ALA A 481 -10.14 -1.23 6.49
CA ALA A 481 -8.92 -1.88 6.01
C ALA A 481 -7.64 -1.22 6.53
N VAL A 482 -7.61 0.10 6.59
CA VAL A 482 -6.49 0.84 7.17
C VAL A 482 -6.39 0.57 8.67
N MET A 483 -7.50 0.68 9.41
CA MET A 483 -7.54 0.49 10.86
C MET A 483 -7.08 -0.91 11.28
N SER A 484 -7.56 -1.98 10.62
CA SER A 484 -7.19 -3.37 10.93
C SER A 484 -5.70 -3.67 10.75
N THR A 485 -5.04 -2.94 9.86
CA THR A 485 -3.60 -3.07 9.67
C THR A 485 -2.84 -2.27 10.71
N VAL A 486 -3.27 -1.05 10.99
CA VAL A 486 -2.59 -0.16 11.95
C VAL A 486 -2.61 -0.74 13.35
N ASP A 487 -3.75 -1.22 13.83
CA ASP A 487 -3.85 -1.78 15.18
C ASP A 487 -2.97 -3.03 15.36
N SER A 488 -2.96 -3.90 14.35
CA SER A 488 -2.09 -5.08 14.33
C SER A 488 -0.60 -4.72 14.35
N PHE A 489 -0.22 -3.69 13.61
CA PHE A 489 1.17 -3.25 13.50
C PHE A 489 1.63 -2.47 14.74
N LEU A 490 0.78 -1.65 15.35
CA LEU A 490 1.06 -1.00 16.62
C LEU A 490 1.31 -2.03 17.72
N LEU A 491 0.47 -3.08 17.83
CA LEU A 491 0.68 -4.16 18.78
C LEU A 491 1.93 -4.98 18.47
N MET A 492 2.28 -5.17 17.20
CA MET A 492 3.48 -5.90 16.81
C MET A 492 4.76 -5.17 17.22
N ILE A 493 4.85 -3.85 17.03
CA ILE A 493 5.98 -3.04 17.51
C ILE A 493 6.00 -3.02 19.04
N SER A 494 4.85 -2.80 19.69
CA SER A 494 4.75 -2.80 21.15
C SER A 494 5.20 -4.14 21.75
N SER A 495 4.79 -5.27 21.16
CA SER A 495 5.24 -6.59 21.61
C SER A 495 6.74 -6.80 21.42
N GLY A 496 7.31 -6.34 20.29
CA GLY A 496 8.75 -6.38 20.03
C GLY A 496 9.55 -5.60 21.07
N LEU A 497 9.15 -4.37 21.36
CA LEU A 497 9.83 -3.52 22.35
C LEU A 497 9.67 -4.05 23.78
N VAL A 498 8.45 -4.40 24.19
CA VAL A 498 8.16 -4.78 25.57
C VAL A 498 8.50 -6.24 25.85
N ARG A 499 8.14 -7.17 24.95
CA ARG A 499 8.38 -8.60 25.16
C ARG A 499 9.81 -8.99 24.77
N ASP A 500 10.22 -8.70 23.51
CA ASP A 500 11.44 -9.26 22.95
C ASP A 500 12.68 -8.50 23.44
N ILE A 501 12.61 -7.15 23.57
CA ILE A 501 13.72 -6.34 24.06
C ILE A 501 13.66 -6.21 25.59
N TYR A 502 12.62 -5.56 26.14
CA TYR A 502 12.61 -5.21 27.56
C TYR A 502 12.55 -6.45 28.45
N GLN A 503 11.52 -7.30 28.31
CA GLN A 503 11.31 -8.44 29.19
C GLN A 503 12.31 -9.59 28.95
N ARG A 504 12.58 -9.94 27.68
CA ARG A 504 13.41 -11.11 27.35
C ARG A 504 14.91 -10.82 27.39
N THR A 505 15.32 -9.55 27.20
CA THR A 505 16.74 -9.21 27.05
C THR A 505 17.26 -8.35 28.20
N ILE A 506 16.49 -7.30 28.61
CA ILE A 506 16.97 -6.34 29.63
C ILE A 506 16.59 -6.79 31.03
N ASN A 507 15.31 -7.08 31.30
CA ASN A 507 14.84 -7.43 32.64
C ASN A 507 13.90 -8.66 32.62
N PRO A 508 14.45 -9.89 32.62
CA PRO A 508 13.64 -11.13 32.62
C PRO A 508 12.71 -11.30 33.82
N ARG A 509 12.97 -10.60 34.92
CA ARG A 509 12.20 -10.71 36.20
C ARG A 509 11.17 -9.59 36.35
N VAL A 510 10.89 -8.81 35.30
CA VAL A 510 9.95 -7.71 35.37
C VAL A 510 8.53 -8.17 35.76
N SER A 511 7.83 -7.37 36.56
CA SER A 511 6.48 -7.69 37.00
C SER A 511 5.46 -7.63 35.87
N ASN A 512 4.40 -8.45 35.92
CA ASN A 512 3.30 -8.39 34.96
C ASN A 512 2.60 -7.02 34.95
N TYR A 513 2.58 -6.31 36.06
CA TYR A 513 2.05 -4.96 36.18
C TYR A 513 2.85 -3.96 35.33
N THR A 514 4.18 -3.98 35.48
CA THR A 514 5.08 -3.12 34.68
C THR A 514 4.97 -3.42 33.18
N VAL A 515 4.94 -4.70 32.80
CA VAL A 515 4.78 -5.13 31.41
C VAL A 515 3.46 -4.62 30.83
N LYS A 516 2.38 -4.67 31.59
CA LYS A 516 1.06 -4.16 31.18
C LYS A 516 1.12 -2.67 30.84
N TRP A 517 1.64 -1.85 31.77
CA TRP A 517 1.75 -0.41 31.56
C TRP A 517 2.75 -0.05 30.47
N ALA A 518 3.89 -0.75 30.42
CA ALA A 518 4.86 -0.59 29.35
C ALA A 518 4.23 -0.87 27.96
N SER A 519 3.36 -1.89 27.83
CA SER A 519 2.67 -2.19 26.57
C SER A 519 1.73 -1.06 26.15
N TYR A 520 0.94 -0.51 27.07
CA TYR A 520 0.04 0.61 26.78
C TYR A 520 0.82 1.87 26.35
N ILE A 521 1.80 2.25 27.17
CA ILE A 521 2.63 3.44 26.92
C ILE A 521 3.36 3.32 25.58
N THR A 522 3.98 2.17 25.33
CA THR A 522 4.71 1.92 24.07
C THR A 522 3.80 2.01 22.85
N THR A 523 2.58 1.44 22.93
CA THR A 523 1.61 1.54 21.81
C THR A 523 1.25 3.00 21.52
N VAL A 524 0.99 3.80 22.56
CA VAL A 524 0.68 5.23 22.42
C VAL A 524 1.88 6.00 21.86
N VAL A 525 3.07 5.80 22.43
CA VAL A 525 4.30 6.50 22.01
C VAL A 525 4.63 6.19 20.55
N VAL A 526 4.57 4.92 20.14
CA VAL A 526 4.79 4.52 18.74
C VAL A 526 3.75 5.16 17.82
N GLY A 527 2.48 5.16 18.21
CA GLY A 527 1.41 5.79 17.44
C GLY A 527 1.65 7.30 17.24
N VAL A 528 2.07 8.00 18.29
CA VAL A 528 2.41 9.44 18.21
C VAL A 528 3.63 9.66 17.29
N ILE A 529 4.69 8.86 17.42
CA ILE A 529 5.88 8.97 16.56
C ILE A 529 5.49 8.77 15.09
N VAL A 530 4.68 7.75 14.79
CA VAL A 530 4.21 7.50 13.42
C VAL A 530 3.34 8.66 12.91
N SER A 531 2.48 9.22 13.75
CA SER A 531 1.67 10.40 13.38
C SER A 531 2.54 11.59 12.99
N LEU A 532 3.59 11.86 13.75
CA LEU A 532 4.55 12.92 13.43
C LEU A 532 5.31 12.64 12.12
N LEU A 533 5.73 11.41 11.89
CA LEU A 533 6.40 11.02 10.63
C LEU A 533 5.45 11.05 9.42
N ALA A 534 4.16 10.87 9.64
CA ALA A 534 3.14 10.91 8.60
C ALA A 534 2.65 12.33 8.24
N THR A 535 3.17 13.40 8.87
CA THR A 535 2.84 14.79 8.50
C THR A 535 3.34 15.16 7.10
N GLN A 536 4.44 14.56 6.67
CA GLN A 536 5.02 14.72 5.32
C GLN A 536 5.24 13.33 4.69
N PRO A 537 4.16 12.64 4.29
CA PRO A 537 4.28 11.27 3.81
C PRO A 537 4.87 11.23 2.39
N PRO A 538 5.55 10.13 2.01
CA PRO A 538 5.98 9.92 0.63
C PRO A 538 4.81 9.88 -0.37
N ASP A 539 5.04 10.28 -1.61
CA ASP A 539 3.99 10.55 -2.61
C ASP A 539 3.12 9.35 -2.96
N PHE A 540 3.65 8.15 -3.11
CA PHE A 540 2.90 6.99 -3.59
C PHE A 540 2.81 5.86 -2.54
N LEU A 541 1.64 5.71 -1.94
CA LEU A 541 1.34 4.78 -0.84
C LEU A 541 1.69 3.32 -1.18
N GLN A 542 1.32 2.85 -2.37
CA GLN A 542 1.53 1.44 -2.76
C GLN A 542 3.01 1.05 -2.84
N ARG A 543 3.91 2.00 -3.19
CA ARG A 543 5.36 1.73 -3.22
C ARG A 543 5.90 1.33 -1.86
N ILE A 544 5.46 2.02 -0.80
CA ILE A 544 5.88 1.74 0.58
C ILE A 544 5.36 0.37 1.03
N ILE A 545 4.10 0.05 0.70
CA ILE A 545 3.49 -1.22 1.08
C ILE A 545 4.17 -2.40 0.39
N VAL A 546 4.49 -2.25 -0.90
CA VAL A 546 5.24 -3.27 -1.66
C VAL A 546 6.66 -3.43 -1.13
N PHE A 547 7.36 -2.33 -0.82
CA PHE A 547 8.70 -2.36 -0.23
C PHE A 547 8.69 -3.11 1.11
N THR A 548 7.80 -2.75 2.02
CA THR A 548 7.74 -3.35 3.36
C THR A 548 7.31 -4.81 3.32
N GLY A 549 6.32 -5.15 2.49
CA GLY A 549 5.87 -6.53 2.27
C GLY A 549 6.99 -7.41 1.71
N THR A 550 7.72 -6.91 0.70
CA THR A 550 8.89 -7.58 0.13
C THR A 550 10.01 -7.73 1.15
N GLY A 551 10.24 -6.69 1.96
CA GLY A 551 11.23 -6.71 3.03
C GLY A 551 10.96 -7.79 4.08
N PHE A 552 9.71 -7.93 4.50
CA PHE A 552 9.31 -9.03 5.39
C PHE A 552 9.53 -10.40 4.74
N ALA A 553 9.15 -10.56 3.47
CA ALA A 553 9.35 -11.81 2.73
C ALA A 553 10.83 -12.19 2.68
N ALA A 554 11.68 -11.26 2.27
CA ALA A 554 13.14 -11.44 2.13
C ALA A 554 13.81 -11.81 3.46
N THR A 555 13.34 -11.23 4.57
CA THR A 555 13.97 -11.38 5.88
C THR A 555 13.48 -12.62 6.63
N PHE A 556 12.17 -12.95 6.57
CA PHE A 556 11.58 -13.93 7.47
C PHE A 556 11.25 -15.28 6.85
N ILE A 557 10.97 -15.38 5.52
CA ILE A 557 10.54 -16.66 4.95
C ILE A 557 11.59 -17.73 5.15
N CYS A 558 12.82 -17.51 4.73
CA CYS A 558 13.87 -18.52 4.77
C CYS A 558 14.16 -19.02 6.20
N PRO A 559 14.50 -18.15 7.20
CA PRO A 559 14.85 -18.64 8.53
C PRO A 559 13.69 -19.29 9.27
N VAL A 560 12.44 -18.83 9.04
CA VAL A 560 11.26 -19.44 9.64
C VAL A 560 10.91 -20.77 8.94
N LEU A 561 10.77 -20.76 7.61
CA LEU A 561 10.36 -21.95 6.85
C LEU A 561 11.38 -23.07 6.97
N LEU A 562 12.65 -22.81 6.70
CA LEU A 562 13.70 -23.81 6.85
C LEU A 562 13.90 -24.19 8.32
N GLY A 563 13.73 -23.24 9.25
CA GLY A 563 13.78 -23.53 10.68
C GLY A 563 12.77 -24.56 11.17
N ILE A 564 11.57 -24.57 10.57
CA ILE A 564 10.49 -25.48 10.97
C ILE A 564 10.45 -26.79 10.14
N TYR A 565 11.07 -26.83 8.93
CA TYR A 565 11.02 -27.98 8.04
C TYR A 565 12.36 -28.66 7.79
N TRP A 566 13.48 -27.92 7.84
CA TRP A 566 14.80 -28.49 7.50
C TRP A 566 15.67 -28.67 8.75
N LYS A 567 16.02 -29.92 9.03
CA LYS A 567 16.85 -30.28 10.20
C LYS A 567 18.25 -29.70 10.16
N GLY A 568 18.79 -29.43 8.96
CA GLY A 568 20.13 -28.90 8.74
C GLY A 568 20.26 -27.40 8.88
N MET A 569 19.18 -26.64 9.09
CA MET A 569 19.25 -25.19 9.23
C MET A 569 19.97 -24.78 10.50
N THR A 570 21.10 -24.10 10.35
CA THR A 570 21.96 -23.66 11.44
C THR A 570 21.64 -22.24 11.90
N ARG A 571 22.17 -21.84 13.08
CA ARG A 571 22.08 -20.46 13.58
C ARG A 571 22.72 -19.46 12.62
N GLN A 572 23.92 -19.79 12.11
CA GLN A 572 24.68 -18.94 11.19
C GLN A 572 23.94 -18.81 9.85
N GLY A 573 23.37 -19.91 9.33
CA GLY A 573 22.56 -19.88 8.13
C GLY A 573 21.30 -19.02 8.28
N ALA A 574 20.62 -19.09 9.42
CA ALA A 574 19.47 -18.26 9.71
C ALA A 574 19.84 -16.76 9.79
N LEU A 575 20.95 -16.44 10.45
CA LEU A 575 21.46 -15.07 10.54
C LEU A 575 21.83 -14.51 9.16
N SER A 576 22.58 -15.30 8.37
CA SER A 576 23.01 -14.90 7.02
C SER A 576 21.83 -14.71 6.07
N SER A 577 20.79 -15.57 6.17
CA SER A 577 19.60 -15.43 5.35
C SER A 577 18.79 -14.16 5.69
N MET A 578 18.65 -13.82 6.97
CA MET A 578 17.96 -12.60 7.39
C MET A 578 18.70 -11.34 6.97
N LEU A 579 20.01 -11.27 7.27
CA LEU A 579 20.84 -10.12 6.92
C LEU A 579 20.97 -9.97 5.40
N GLY A 580 21.22 -11.06 4.69
CA GLY A 580 21.36 -11.04 3.24
C GLY A 580 20.07 -10.62 2.54
N GLY A 581 18.93 -11.17 2.93
CA GLY A 581 17.63 -10.74 2.42
C GLY A 581 17.34 -9.26 2.68
N PHE A 582 17.63 -8.79 3.90
CA PHE A 582 17.49 -7.38 4.29
C PHE A 582 18.40 -6.45 3.47
N ILE A 583 19.68 -6.80 3.31
CA ILE A 583 20.64 -5.97 2.55
C ILE A 583 20.26 -5.95 1.07
N ILE A 584 19.92 -7.09 0.48
CA ILE A 584 19.54 -7.16 -0.94
C ILE A 584 18.32 -6.29 -1.22
N ILE A 585 17.26 -6.36 -0.39
CA ILE A 585 16.06 -5.55 -0.62
C ILE A 585 16.35 -4.06 -0.46
N LEU A 586 17.12 -3.66 0.55
CA LEU A 586 17.51 -2.26 0.72
C LEU A 586 18.34 -1.77 -0.47
N GLY A 587 19.30 -2.55 -0.96
CA GLY A 587 20.12 -2.19 -2.11
C GLY A 587 19.31 -1.99 -3.38
N LEU A 588 18.35 -2.89 -3.65
CA LEU A 588 17.51 -2.81 -4.85
C LEU A 588 16.46 -1.69 -4.81
N PHE A 589 16.04 -1.27 -3.61
CA PHE A 589 15.14 -0.13 -3.44
C PHE A 589 15.86 1.20 -3.14
N SER A 590 17.16 1.20 -2.84
CA SER A 590 17.88 2.42 -2.46
C SER A 590 17.76 3.58 -3.45
N PRO A 591 17.70 3.39 -4.79
CA PRO A 591 17.54 4.53 -5.70
C PRO A 591 16.24 5.30 -5.49
N THR A 592 15.18 4.63 -5.00
CA THR A 592 13.89 5.31 -4.73
C THR A 592 13.99 6.36 -3.62
N LEU A 593 14.96 6.25 -2.71
CA LEU A 593 15.22 7.23 -1.66
C LEU A 593 15.79 8.55 -2.21
N PHE A 594 16.39 8.50 -3.40
CA PHE A 594 17.01 9.63 -4.09
C PHE A 594 16.19 10.09 -5.31
N GLY A 595 14.91 9.70 -5.38
CA GLY A 595 14.01 10.09 -6.46
C GLY A 595 14.18 9.31 -7.76
N GLY A 596 14.95 8.22 -7.76
CA GLY A 596 15.09 7.27 -8.87
C GLY A 596 14.05 6.14 -8.79
N ASP A 597 14.08 5.26 -9.79
CA ASP A 597 13.29 4.04 -9.78
C ASP A 597 14.05 2.90 -9.08
N ARG A 598 13.30 1.93 -8.51
CA ARG A 598 13.90 0.71 -7.97
C ARG A 598 14.64 -0.08 -9.06
N ILE A 599 15.59 -0.91 -8.67
CA ILE A 599 16.35 -1.74 -9.60
C ILE A 599 15.61 -3.06 -9.86
N ASP A 600 15.04 -3.21 -11.05
CA ASP A 600 14.38 -4.44 -11.50
C ASP A 600 15.39 -5.27 -12.32
N LEU A 601 16.22 -6.06 -11.64
CA LEU A 601 17.26 -6.90 -12.28
C LEU A 601 16.62 -7.91 -13.22
N LEU A 602 17.08 -7.98 -14.47
CA LEU A 602 16.55 -8.82 -15.54
C LEU A 602 15.03 -8.66 -15.77
N GLY A 603 14.49 -7.47 -15.46
CA GLY A 603 13.05 -7.20 -15.55
C GLY A 603 12.19 -7.91 -14.50
N LEU A 604 12.81 -8.51 -13.47
CA LEU A 604 12.13 -9.13 -12.34
C LEU A 604 12.08 -8.20 -11.14
N HIS A 605 10.98 -8.22 -10.42
CA HIS A 605 10.81 -7.41 -9.21
C HIS A 605 11.81 -7.82 -8.10
N PRO A 606 12.34 -6.88 -7.30
CA PRO A 606 13.26 -7.14 -6.19
C PRO A 606 12.86 -8.26 -5.23
N ASN A 607 11.56 -8.55 -5.10
CA ASN A 607 11.06 -9.61 -4.24
C ASN A 607 11.68 -10.99 -4.55
N LEU A 608 11.76 -11.35 -5.83
CA LEU A 608 12.29 -12.66 -6.23
C LEU A 608 13.79 -12.76 -5.93
N TRP A 609 14.54 -11.70 -6.19
CA TRP A 609 15.98 -11.66 -5.93
C TRP A 609 16.31 -11.67 -4.45
N SER A 610 15.60 -10.87 -3.65
CA SER A 610 15.86 -10.79 -2.21
C SER A 610 15.46 -12.06 -1.46
N VAL A 611 14.32 -12.67 -1.81
CA VAL A 611 13.91 -13.96 -1.24
C VAL A 611 14.83 -15.08 -1.73
N GLY A 612 15.13 -15.15 -3.03
CA GLY A 612 16.06 -16.12 -3.59
C GLY A 612 17.45 -16.03 -2.97
N GLY A 613 18.00 -14.82 -2.83
CA GLY A 613 19.28 -14.57 -2.16
C GLY A 613 19.25 -14.97 -0.67
N SER A 614 18.17 -14.69 0.03
CA SER A 614 17.98 -15.14 1.43
C SER A 614 18.03 -16.66 1.55
N PHE A 615 17.34 -17.40 0.66
CA PHE A 615 17.40 -18.87 0.64
C PHE A 615 18.79 -19.39 0.27
N ALA A 616 19.43 -18.82 -0.75
CA ALA A 616 20.75 -19.21 -1.16
C ALA A 616 21.76 -19.08 -0.01
N LEU A 617 21.80 -17.92 0.64
CA LEU A 617 22.67 -17.67 1.80
C LEU A 617 22.34 -18.59 2.98
N GLY A 618 21.07 -18.76 3.29
CA GLY A 618 20.63 -19.64 4.38
C GLY A 618 21.07 -21.09 4.18
N ILE A 619 20.91 -21.63 2.98
CA ILE A 619 21.28 -23.02 2.65
C ILE A 619 22.81 -23.16 2.57
N LEU A 620 23.51 -22.30 1.86
CA LEU A 620 24.97 -22.39 1.66
C LEU A 620 25.71 -22.26 2.99
N VAL A 621 25.39 -21.23 3.79
CA VAL A 621 26.03 -21.02 5.09
C VAL A 621 25.70 -22.17 6.05
N SER A 622 24.46 -22.69 6.04
CA SER A 622 24.12 -23.84 6.87
C SER A 622 24.88 -25.11 6.50
N LYS A 623 25.23 -25.31 5.23
CA LYS A 623 26.05 -26.45 4.79
C LYS A 623 27.53 -26.26 5.11
N TRP A 624 28.04 -25.02 5.13
CA TRP A 624 29.45 -24.73 5.46
C TRP A 624 29.71 -24.65 6.97
N THR A 625 28.69 -24.43 7.78
CA THR A 625 28.81 -24.41 9.22
C THR A 625 28.51 -25.78 9.83
N GLY A 626 29.04 -26.03 11.03
CA GLY A 626 28.77 -27.29 11.72
C GLY A 626 27.26 -27.56 11.93
N PRO A 627 26.84 -28.82 12.00
CA PRO A 627 25.43 -29.17 12.14
C PRO A 627 24.81 -28.56 13.41
N PRO A 628 23.49 -28.28 13.39
CA PRO A 628 22.82 -27.73 14.57
C PRO A 628 22.88 -28.68 15.75
N PRO A 629 22.82 -28.19 17.00
CA PRO A 629 22.86 -29.02 18.21
C PRO A 629 21.81 -30.12 18.21
N LYS A 630 22.21 -31.37 18.53
CA LYS A 630 21.35 -32.55 18.49
C LYS A 630 20.07 -32.38 19.33
N HIS A 631 20.17 -31.75 20.52
CA HIS A 631 19.02 -31.52 21.41
C HIS A 631 17.94 -30.64 20.74
N LEU A 632 18.32 -29.62 19.94
CA LEU A 632 17.38 -28.79 19.19
C LEU A 632 16.69 -29.60 18.08
N VAL A 633 17.47 -30.42 17.34
CA VAL A 633 16.90 -31.28 16.31
C VAL A 633 15.91 -32.27 16.93
N THR A 634 16.26 -32.90 18.06
CA THR A 634 15.37 -33.82 18.78
C THR A 634 14.11 -33.09 19.25
N ARG A 635 14.24 -31.92 19.90
CA ARG A 635 13.12 -31.13 20.43
C ARG A 635 12.12 -30.75 19.35
N TYR A 636 12.59 -30.25 18.20
CA TYR A 636 11.69 -29.69 17.18
C TYR A 636 11.24 -30.66 16.11
N PHE A 637 11.95 -31.75 15.85
CA PHE A 637 11.65 -32.67 14.76
C PHE A 637 11.24 -34.07 15.18
N TYR A 638 11.66 -34.55 16.36
CA TYR A 638 11.39 -35.95 16.79
C TYR A 638 10.52 -36.03 18.06
N SER A 639 10.50 -35.04 18.95
CA SER A 639 9.58 -35.09 20.11
C SER A 639 8.14 -34.88 19.64
N LYS A 640 7.25 -35.81 20.04
CA LYS A 640 5.79 -35.69 19.86
C LYS A 640 5.21 -34.49 20.62
#